data_a5484264e9e1935a3715d4c4221ef621
#
_entry.id   a5484264e9e1935a3715d4c4221ef621
#
_cell.length_a   1.000
_cell.length_b   1.000
_cell.length_c   1.000
_cell.angle_alpha   90.00
_cell.angle_beta   90.00
_cell.angle_gamma   90.00
#
_symmetry.space_group_name_H-M   'P 1'
#
loop_
_entity.id
_entity.type
_entity.pdbx_description
1 polymer ?
#
loop_
_entity_poly.entity_id
_entity_poly.type
_entity_poly.pdbx_seq_one_letter_code
_entity_poly.pdbx_strand_id
1 'polypeptide(L)'
;MYSPTYAIVDIETTGHSPKKGDRMIQFAAVFIRDWKIQSTFSTFIQPGKKIPMFIQDLTHITDEDVKDAPTFEEVAEEIHQQLAHCIFVAHNADFDLPFLQAEFKRAGMPKWSGKKMDTVELSRLLFPTSFSYKLSDITSEIGIVLEQAHRADDDAYATAELFIRCKEEIEKLPISTLEQIHKRAFLLKSDLASLFFEILQNKRKRSAPEHFDFYKGIALLPKSRTVQSNQQIMHYPETKNQKRMIFNDGLADFKEREGQFQMMDSVWSTLQNKEEIAIEAETGVGKTLSYLVPAYFFAKQQNKKVIISTYTSHLMEQLRDNEVKKLESIVQAPIQVALLKGANHYIDLVRFEELMRADDESYDDTFAILQILVWLTRTQTGDVEELNVSSGGQLFIDKIRKTTFSSKQAEAEHDFHRYALSQSVEADLLITNHAMLFSDKDRLEPLFTTNIGACIVDEAHQFVQAANTRDERTFSFTQWKYVFGQIGLSDGEQLAGKYYRLVEQQDYSIDYLFKDLNETFSLLVSTFDIAIDDLVKNMLKMPVKRGHSKQSILLSNFELDYELFDIHFQMLQKWIDLAEKIVERTAKLPKDMTLSEQLITSEWKYWLNEIKMKTGEWVDIFLSSTTDYSVWLEMDQRSIPGSLHVFKKPISSSEAVEEVFQQWRGEIGIVWTSGTLTVPGNKRFIANQLGLPLTCPIKSYGSPKDFYNGARLFIVEDMPHIQQVSQTDFIEAVADAVIQTVLVTEGRCFVLFTSQDMLRKTVELIQDSGLLEEYMLFAQGMTSGSRMRLLKSFQRFNRSVLFGTNSFWEGVDVPGEALSAVIVVRLPFSSPDEPIFKTRAEKMTAQGINSFSALALPEAILRFRQGFGRLIRSAEDRGVFIVLDRRIESKSYGEEFIRSLPTISIKKVSLEDMVLDIEHWYNEKA
;
A
#
# COMPACT_ATOMS: atom_id res chain seq x y z
N MET A 1 8.36 -25.60 -40.50
CA MET A 1 7.24 -24.71 -40.26
C MET A 1 7.76 -23.28 -40.51
N TYR A 2 7.04 -22.45 -41.24
CA TYR A 2 7.44 -21.06 -41.40
C TYR A 2 7.31 -20.36 -40.02
N SER A 3 8.39 -19.70 -39.55
CA SER A 3 8.32 -18.86 -38.36
C SER A 3 7.35 -17.69 -38.59
N PRO A 4 6.47 -17.39 -37.64
CA PRO A 4 5.57 -16.24 -37.75
C PRO A 4 6.39 -14.94 -37.76
N THR A 5 5.90 -13.95 -38.49
CA THR A 5 6.40 -12.57 -38.40
C THR A 5 5.49 -11.80 -37.45
N TYR A 6 6.08 -11.13 -36.47
CA TYR A 6 5.39 -10.25 -35.53
C TYR A 6 5.61 -8.80 -36.00
N ALA A 7 4.54 -8.04 -36.08
CA ALA A 7 4.58 -6.59 -36.32
C ALA A 7 4.29 -5.89 -34.99
N ILE A 8 5.32 -5.29 -34.42
CA ILE A 8 5.22 -4.53 -33.16
C ILE A 8 4.86 -3.10 -33.54
N VAL A 9 3.63 -2.69 -33.24
CA VAL A 9 3.03 -1.43 -33.70
C VAL A 9 2.85 -0.49 -32.53
N ASP A 10 3.17 0.77 -32.75
CA ASP A 10 2.84 1.88 -31.87
C ASP A 10 2.36 3.07 -32.69
N ILE A 11 1.43 3.88 -32.13
CA ILE A 11 0.85 5.02 -32.81
C ILE A 11 0.77 6.24 -31.91
N GLU A 12 1.02 7.42 -32.46
CA GLU A 12 0.70 8.68 -31.81
C GLU A 12 -0.54 9.31 -32.42
N THR A 13 -1.34 10.00 -31.61
CA THR A 13 -2.67 10.49 -32.02
C THR A 13 -2.97 11.86 -31.43
N THR A 14 -3.90 12.60 -32.05
CA THR A 14 -4.35 13.93 -31.56
C THR A 14 -5.24 13.86 -30.33
N GLY A 15 -5.51 12.67 -29.77
CA GLY A 15 -6.36 12.43 -28.60
C GLY A 15 -6.71 10.97 -28.41
N HIS A 16 -7.58 10.64 -27.48
CA HIS A 16 -7.78 9.27 -27.01
C HIS A 16 -8.90 8.48 -27.72
N SER A 17 -9.64 9.07 -28.68
CA SER A 17 -10.83 8.40 -29.23
C SER A 17 -11.09 8.71 -30.72
N PRO A 18 -10.94 7.73 -31.59
CA PRO A 18 -11.27 7.92 -33.01
C PRO A 18 -12.76 8.25 -33.23
N LYS A 19 -13.64 7.89 -32.30
CA LYS A 19 -15.08 8.22 -32.33
C LYS A 19 -15.34 9.71 -32.07
N LYS A 20 -14.45 10.41 -31.38
CA LYS A 20 -14.52 11.87 -31.15
C LYS A 20 -13.84 12.69 -32.25
N GLY A 21 -13.34 12.02 -33.29
CA GLY A 21 -12.69 12.68 -34.42
C GLY A 21 -11.17 12.87 -34.21
N ASP A 22 -10.57 12.17 -33.25
CA ASP A 22 -9.12 12.16 -33.10
C ASP A 22 -8.48 11.39 -34.28
N ARG A 23 -7.29 11.83 -34.70
CA ARG A 23 -6.56 11.34 -35.85
C ARG A 23 -5.16 10.87 -35.45
N MET A 24 -4.59 9.97 -36.22
CA MET A 24 -3.22 9.53 -36.12
C MET A 24 -2.25 10.62 -36.61
N ILE A 25 -1.13 10.81 -35.91
CA ILE A 25 -0.05 11.75 -36.23
C ILE A 25 1.30 11.06 -36.50
N GLN A 26 1.48 9.85 -35.98
CA GLN A 26 2.63 9.01 -36.32
C GLN A 26 2.22 7.54 -36.28
N PHE A 27 2.76 6.74 -37.19
CA PHE A 27 2.68 5.27 -37.19
C PHE A 27 4.08 4.69 -37.20
N ALA A 28 4.34 3.73 -36.37
CA ALA A 28 5.60 2.97 -36.39
C ALA A 28 5.31 1.47 -36.26
N ALA A 29 6.14 0.67 -36.93
CA ALA A 29 6.12 -0.79 -36.85
C ALA A 29 7.53 -1.37 -36.86
N VAL A 30 7.82 -2.30 -35.95
CA VAL A 30 9.07 -3.06 -35.88
C VAL A 30 8.74 -4.52 -36.19
N PHE A 31 9.42 -5.10 -37.18
CA PHE A 31 9.13 -6.47 -37.61
C PHE A 31 10.13 -7.45 -37.02
N ILE A 32 9.61 -8.44 -36.28
CA ILE A 32 10.40 -9.51 -35.66
C ILE A 32 10.12 -10.84 -36.39
N ARG A 33 11.20 -11.51 -36.79
CA ARG A 33 11.16 -12.88 -37.29
C ARG A 33 12.31 -13.70 -36.70
N ASP A 34 12.06 -14.95 -36.36
CA ASP A 34 13.05 -15.82 -35.66
C ASP A 34 13.61 -15.16 -34.38
N TRP A 35 12.78 -14.36 -33.68
CA TRP A 35 13.11 -13.62 -32.46
C TRP A 35 14.26 -12.59 -32.64
N LYS A 36 14.39 -12.06 -33.87
CA LYS A 36 15.31 -10.99 -34.20
C LYS A 36 14.58 -9.87 -34.95
N ILE A 37 14.91 -8.64 -34.64
CA ILE A 37 14.42 -7.48 -35.36
C ILE A 37 15.00 -7.55 -36.78
N GLN A 38 14.12 -7.50 -37.79
CA GLN A 38 14.47 -7.58 -39.20
C GLN A 38 14.47 -6.23 -39.88
N SER A 39 13.42 -5.45 -39.64
CA SER A 39 13.23 -4.13 -40.25
C SER A 39 12.35 -3.27 -39.37
N THR A 40 12.40 -1.98 -39.61
CA THR A 40 11.53 -0.96 -39.01
C THR A 40 10.85 -0.15 -40.10
N PHE A 41 9.65 0.31 -39.85
CA PHE A 41 8.90 1.24 -40.68
C PHE A 41 8.31 2.33 -39.77
N SER A 42 8.52 3.60 -40.09
CA SER A 42 7.93 4.72 -39.35
C SER A 42 7.58 5.86 -40.31
N THR A 43 6.44 6.50 -40.11
CA THR A 43 5.99 7.64 -40.86
C THR A 43 5.20 8.60 -40.01
N PHE A 44 5.46 9.92 -40.16
CA PHE A 44 4.52 10.93 -39.69
C PHE A 44 3.29 10.95 -40.57
N ILE A 45 2.16 11.39 -40.04
CA ILE A 45 0.86 11.41 -40.71
C ILE A 45 0.23 12.78 -40.48
N GLN A 46 -0.17 13.44 -41.55
CA GLN A 46 -0.89 14.70 -41.49
C GLN A 46 -2.34 14.47 -41.01
N PRO A 47 -2.74 14.95 -39.80
CA PRO A 47 -4.04 14.64 -39.24
C PRO A 47 -5.21 15.45 -39.85
N GLY A 48 -4.94 16.49 -40.65
CA GLY A 48 -5.94 17.40 -41.19
C GLY A 48 -6.61 18.33 -40.16
N LYS A 49 -6.06 18.38 -38.93
CA LYS A 49 -6.49 19.27 -37.83
C LYS A 49 -5.29 19.66 -37.01
N LYS A 50 -5.39 20.74 -36.20
CA LYS A 50 -4.34 21.13 -35.27
C LYS A 50 -4.14 20.08 -34.18
N ILE A 51 -2.88 19.83 -33.83
CA ILE A 51 -2.50 18.99 -32.73
C ILE A 51 -2.69 19.80 -31.43
N PRO A 52 -3.48 19.30 -30.43
CA PRO A 52 -3.63 20.00 -29.16
C PRO A 52 -2.28 20.18 -28.47
N MET A 53 -2.07 21.35 -27.82
CA MET A 53 -0.79 21.69 -27.18
C MET A 53 -0.32 20.61 -26.21
N PHE A 54 -1.24 20.07 -25.39
CA PHE A 54 -0.94 18.95 -24.47
C PHE A 54 -0.38 17.71 -25.20
N ILE A 55 -0.86 17.41 -26.42
CA ILE A 55 -0.34 16.28 -27.22
C ILE A 55 1.05 16.61 -27.78
N GLN A 56 1.26 17.85 -28.22
CA GLN A 56 2.58 18.29 -28.70
C GLN A 56 3.63 18.20 -27.60
N ASP A 57 3.28 18.62 -26.37
CA ASP A 57 4.16 18.52 -25.18
C ASP A 57 4.43 17.07 -24.77
N LEU A 58 3.44 16.18 -24.95
CA LEU A 58 3.56 14.77 -24.58
C LEU A 58 4.40 13.98 -25.60
N THR A 59 4.11 14.16 -26.90
CA THR A 59 4.69 13.36 -27.99
C THR A 59 5.92 14.02 -28.63
N HIS A 60 6.17 15.30 -28.30
CA HIS A 60 7.16 16.16 -28.93
C HIS A 60 6.97 16.27 -30.46
N ILE A 61 5.73 16.01 -30.96
CA ILE A 61 5.36 16.16 -32.37
C ILE A 61 4.52 17.44 -32.52
N THR A 62 5.05 18.38 -33.28
CA THR A 62 4.42 19.68 -33.52
C THR A 62 3.63 19.71 -34.83
N ASP A 63 2.77 20.72 -35.02
CA ASP A 63 2.07 20.95 -36.31
C ASP A 63 3.07 21.12 -37.48
N GLU A 64 4.28 21.65 -37.25
CA GLU A 64 5.31 21.81 -38.31
C GLU A 64 5.90 20.46 -38.73
N ASP A 65 6.06 19.48 -37.81
CA ASP A 65 6.60 18.15 -38.10
C ASP A 65 5.69 17.34 -39.03
N VAL A 66 4.37 17.54 -38.95
CA VAL A 66 3.39 16.80 -39.73
C VAL A 66 2.88 17.56 -40.94
N LYS A 67 3.32 18.80 -41.16
CA LYS A 67 2.79 19.69 -42.19
C LYS A 67 2.97 19.15 -43.64
N ASP A 68 4.16 18.62 -43.91
CA ASP A 68 4.52 18.05 -45.21
C ASP A 68 4.46 16.51 -45.20
N ALA A 69 3.92 15.90 -44.13
CA ALA A 69 3.74 14.46 -44.04
C ALA A 69 2.56 13.98 -44.90
N PRO A 70 2.59 12.72 -45.38
CA PRO A 70 1.45 12.15 -46.10
C PRO A 70 0.20 12.06 -45.22
N THR A 71 -0.97 12.12 -45.83
CA THR A 71 -2.21 11.77 -45.13
C THR A 71 -2.30 10.26 -44.93
N PHE A 72 -3.13 9.80 -43.97
CA PHE A 72 -3.28 8.35 -43.75
C PHE A 72 -3.79 7.63 -45.01
N GLU A 73 -4.66 8.26 -45.75
CA GLU A 73 -5.22 7.72 -47.00
C GLU A 73 -4.14 7.43 -48.07
N GLU A 74 -3.03 8.18 -48.08
CA GLU A 74 -1.93 7.99 -49.02
C GLU A 74 -0.99 6.83 -48.62
N VAL A 75 -0.87 6.53 -47.33
CA VAL A 75 0.02 5.45 -46.80
C VAL A 75 -0.77 4.20 -46.38
N ALA A 76 -2.09 4.23 -46.41
CA ALA A 76 -2.95 3.15 -45.92
C ALA A 76 -2.69 1.81 -46.59
N GLU A 77 -2.49 1.81 -47.94
CA GLU A 77 -2.22 0.58 -48.69
C GLU A 77 -0.88 -0.04 -48.31
N GLU A 78 0.16 0.78 -48.16
CA GLU A 78 1.49 0.32 -47.73
C GLU A 78 1.47 -0.27 -46.35
N ILE A 79 0.87 0.44 -45.37
CA ILE A 79 0.71 -0.06 -44.00
C ILE A 79 -0.08 -1.37 -44.01
N HIS A 80 -1.19 -1.45 -44.75
CA HIS A 80 -2.00 -2.67 -44.83
C HIS A 80 -1.24 -3.86 -45.41
N GLN A 81 -0.43 -3.63 -46.46
CA GLN A 81 0.41 -4.67 -47.07
C GLN A 81 1.51 -5.15 -46.13
N GLN A 82 2.18 -4.25 -45.39
CA GLN A 82 3.23 -4.60 -44.42
C GLN A 82 2.69 -5.43 -43.24
N LEU A 83 1.47 -5.12 -42.81
CA LEU A 83 0.81 -5.86 -41.73
C LEU A 83 0.19 -7.18 -42.19
N ALA A 84 0.08 -7.39 -43.54
CA ALA A 84 -0.48 -8.61 -44.06
C ALA A 84 0.34 -9.84 -43.60
N HIS A 85 -0.36 -10.86 -43.14
CA HIS A 85 0.24 -12.11 -42.62
C HIS A 85 1.14 -11.97 -41.36
N CYS A 86 1.16 -10.81 -40.71
CA CYS A 86 1.82 -10.61 -39.47
C CYS A 86 0.88 -10.88 -38.27
N ILE A 87 1.48 -11.23 -37.13
CA ILE A 87 0.79 -11.16 -35.84
C ILE A 87 0.98 -9.73 -35.33
N PHE A 88 -0.13 -9.03 -35.08
CA PHE A 88 -0.13 -7.68 -34.54
C PHE A 88 0.25 -7.71 -33.04
N VAL A 89 1.24 -6.94 -32.65
CA VAL A 89 1.67 -6.81 -31.24
C VAL A 89 1.74 -5.33 -30.91
N ALA A 90 1.20 -4.93 -29.76
CA ALA A 90 1.31 -3.56 -29.27
C ALA A 90 1.38 -3.54 -27.73
N HIS A 91 1.82 -2.43 -27.18
CA HIS A 91 1.79 -2.18 -25.75
C HIS A 91 0.48 -1.46 -25.37
N ASN A 92 -0.55 -2.22 -25.02
CA ASN A 92 -1.96 -1.85 -24.91
C ASN A 92 -2.68 -1.88 -26.27
N ALA A 93 -2.67 -3.04 -26.91
CA ALA A 93 -3.23 -3.28 -28.24
C ALA A 93 -4.72 -2.88 -28.40
N ASP A 94 -5.46 -2.74 -27.30
CA ASP A 94 -6.84 -2.25 -27.27
C ASP A 94 -6.94 -0.73 -27.54
N PHE A 95 -5.81 0.01 -27.54
CA PHE A 95 -5.73 1.39 -27.98
C PHE A 95 -5.34 1.49 -29.46
N ASP A 96 -4.23 0.89 -29.87
CA ASP A 96 -3.64 1.05 -31.20
C ASP A 96 -4.49 0.44 -32.30
N LEU A 97 -4.93 -0.80 -32.11
CA LEU A 97 -5.66 -1.51 -33.13
C LEU A 97 -7.01 -0.87 -33.47
N PRO A 98 -7.86 -0.42 -32.53
CA PRO A 98 -9.08 0.32 -32.86
C PRO A 98 -8.86 1.63 -33.60
N PHE A 99 -7.77 2.37 -33.29
CA PHE A 99 -7.41 3.58 -34.04
C PHE A 99 -7.02 3.22 -35.46
N LEU A 100 -6.14 2.29 -35.68
CA LEU A 100 -5.71 1.80 -36.98
C LEU A 100 -6.90 1.30 -37.81
N GLN A 101 -7.82 0.56 -37.21
CA GLN A 101 -9.05 0.10 -37.85
C GLN A 101 -9.98 1.26 -38.28
N ALA A 102 -10.03 2.31 -37.46
CA ALA A 102 -10.83 3.50 -37.77
C ALA A 102 -10.24 4.29 -38.96
N GLU A 103 -8.91 4.42 -39.02
CA GLU A 103 -8.22 5.06 -40.11
C GLU A 103 -8.32 4.25 -41.42
N PHE A 104 -8.15 2.91 -41.42
CA PHE A 104 -8.41 2.05 -42.57
C PHE A 104 -9.83 2.20 -43.09
N LYS A 105 -10.81 2.26 -42.23
CA LYS A 105 -12.22 2.49 -42.63
C LYS A 105 -12.39 3.84 -43.29
N ARG A 106 -11.73 4.92 -42.84
CA ARG A 106 -11.76 6.25 -43.44
C ARG A 106 -11.12 6.24 -44.83
N ALA A 107 -9.99 5.55 -44.98
CA ALA A 107 -9.30 5.37 -46.26
C ALA A 107 -10.00 4.42 -47.23
N GLY A 108 -11.18 3.88 -46.88
CA GLY A 108 -11.88 2.90 -47.70
C GLY A 108 -11.24 1.53 -47.80
N MET A 109 -10.27 1.23 -46.96
CA MET A 109 -9.55 -0.04 -46.89
C MET A 109 -10.32 -1.10 -46.09
N PRO A 110 -10.12 -2.39 -46.40
CA PRO A 110 -10.66 -3.47 -45.57
C PRO A 110 -10.05 -3.44 -44.17
N LYS A 111 -10.83 -3.91 -43.20
CA LYS A 111 -10.28 -4.10 -41.84
C LYS A 111 -9.15 -5.10 -41.87
N TRP A 112 -8.08 -4.79 -41.14
CA TRP A 112 -7.05 -5.78 -40.87
C TRP A 112 -7.66 -6.92 -40.03
N SER A 113 -7.33 -8.15 -40.35
CA SER A 113 -7.81 -9.34 -39.64
C SER A 113 -6.63 -10.29 -39.39
N GLY A 114 -6.31 -10.54 -38.16
CA GLY A 114 -5.22 -11.43 -37.78
C GLY A 114 -5.22 -11.66 -36.29
N LYS A 115 -4.19 -12.35 -35.80
CA LYS A 115 -3.98 -12.55 -34.35
C LYS A 115 -3.40 -11.27 -33.76
N LYS A 116 -3.89 -10.90 -32.56
CA LYS A 116 -3.36 -9.78 -31.78
C LYS A 116 -2.73 -10.26 -30.49
N MET A 117 -1.62 -9.67 -30.08
CA MET A 117 -0.99 -9.87 -28.81
C MET A 117 -0.77 -8.53 -28.11
N ASP A 118 -0.95 -8.51 -26.79
CA ASP A 118 -0.78 -7.34 -25.94
C ASP A 118 0.39 -7.55 -24.99
N THR A 119 1.42 -6.71 -25.10
CA THR A 119 2.58 -6.81 -24.24
C THR A 119 2.33 -6.34 -22.80
N VAL A 120 1.28 -5.55 -22.53
CA VAL A 120 0.84 -5.21 -21.17
C VAL A 120 0.29 -6.46 -20.49
N GLU A 121 -0.60 -7.22 -21.17
CA GLU A 121 -1.14 -8.47 -20.63
C GLU A 121 -0.02 -9.48 -20.41
N LEU A 122 0.90 -9.62 -21.37
CA LEU A 122 2.05 -10.52 -21.27
C LEU A 122 3.02 -10.13 -20.16
N SER A 123 3.33 -8.84 -20.03
CA SER A 123 4.21 -8.32 -18.95
C SER A 123 3.60 -8.52 -17.58
N ARG A 124 2.30 -8.26 -17.42
CA ARG A 124 1.58 -8.52 -16.16
C ARG A 124 1.67 -9.99 -15.75
N LEU A 125 1.61 -10.90 -16.70
CA LEU A 125 1.73 -12.33 -16.44
C LEU A 125 3.14 -12.72 -16.05
N LEU A 126 4.16 -12.23 -16.78
CA LEU A 126 5.55 -12.66 -16.63
C LEU A 126 6.33 -11.89 -15.56
N PHE A 127 5.91 -10.68 -15.23
CA PHE A 127 6.51 -9.83 -14.18
C PHE A 127 5.47 -9.47 -13.12
N PRO A 128 4.88 -10.46 -12.42
CA PRO A 128 3.73 -10.25 -11.54
C PRO A 128 4.04 -9.38 -10.31
N THR A 129 5.30 -9.08 -10.05
CA THR A 129 5.77 -8.24 -8.94
C THR A 129 6.14 -6.82 -9.38
N SER A 130 6.16 -6.55 -10.70
CA SER A 130 6.48 -5.22 -11.21
C SER A 130 5.48 -4.18 -10.74
N PHE A 131 6.01 -3.04 -10.34
CA PHE A 131 5.20 -1.98 -9.75
C PHE A 131 4.24 -1.34 -10.77
N SER A 132 4.69 -1.17 -12.02
CA SER A 132 3.95 -0.55 -13.10
C SER A 132 4.19 -1.29 -14.42
N TYR A 133 3.16 -1.34 -15.25
CA TYR A 133 3.23 -1.96 -16.57
C TYR A 133 3.13 -0.92 -17.70
N LYS A 134 3.44 0.36 -17.43
CA LYS A 134 3.67 1.34 -18.47
C LYS A 134 4.99 1.03 -19.17
N LEU A 135 5.08 1.28 -20.49
CA LEU A 135 6.25 0.92 -21.26
C LEU A 135 7.55 1.46 -20.66
N SER A 136 7.59 2.76 -20.35
CA SER A 136 8.75 3.40 -19.74
C SER A 136 9.18 2.80 -18.39
N ASP A 137 8.21 2.35 -17.59
CA ASP A 137 8.50 1.81 -16.26
C ASP A 137 9.01 0.37 -16.34
N ILE A 138 8.31 -0.49 -17.12
CA ILE A 138 8.68 -1.89 -17.24
C ILE A 138 10.02 -2.05 -17.99
N THR A 139 10.26 -1.25 -19.05
CA THR A 139 11.53 -1.29 -19.79
C THR A 139 12.70 -0.87 -18.92
N SER A 140 12.54 0.21 -18.13
CA SER A 140 13.57 0.64 -17.15
C SER A 140 13.86 -0.44 -16.11
N GLU A 141 12.81 -1.10 -15.56
CA GLU A 141 12.96 -2.16 -14.56
C GLU A 141 13.76 -3.37 -15.08
N ILE A 142 13.58 -3.73 -16.35
CA ILE A 142 14.27 -4.88 -16.97
C ILE A 142 15.54 -4.50 -17.72
N GLY A 143 15.97 -3.22 -17.64
CA GLY A 143 17.23 -2.72 -18.20
C GLY A 143 17.22 -2.46 -19.71
N ILE A 144 16.03 -2.20 -20.30
CA ILE A 144 15.89 -1.74 -21.68
C ILE A 144 15.94 -0.20 -21.71
N VAL A 145 16.78 0.36 -22.58
CA VAL A 145 16.93 1.82 -22.72
C VAL A 145 15.85 2.35 -23.66
N LEU A 146 15.06 3.31 -23.18
CA LEU A 146 14.09 4.06 -23.97
C LEU A 146 14.64 5.48 -24.13
N GLU A 147 15.10 5.87 -25.33
CA GLU A 147 15.80 7.14 -25.54
C GLU A 147 14.82 8.34 -25.54
N GLN A 148 13.72 8.25 -26.27
CA GLN A 148 12.68 9.29 -26.34
C GLN A 148 11.28 8.68 -26.14
N ALA A 149 10.81 8.63 -24.89
CA ALA A 149 9.45 8.18 -24.60
C ALA A 149 8.41 9.08 -25.31
N HIS A 150 7.27 8.46 -25.73
CA HIS A 150 6.17 9.10 -26.46
C HIS A 150 6.51 9.51 -27.89
N ARG A 151 7.41 8.75 -28.54
CA ARG A 151 7.57 8.72 -29.99
C ARG A 151 7.30 7.31 -30.49
N ALA A 152 6.42 7.16 -31.44
CA ALA A 152 5.98 5.84 -31.90
C ALA A 152 7.12 4.94 -32.40
N ASP A 153 8.17 5.50 -33.00
CA ASP A 153 9.35 4.75 -33.47
C ASP A 153 10.18 4.17 -32.31
N ASP A 154 10.46 4.97 -31.28
CA ASP A 154 11.20 4.54 -30.09
C ASP A 154 10.34 3.61 -29.21
N ASP A 155 9.05 3.90 -29.05
CA ASP A 155 8.12 3.09 -28.26
C ASP A 155 7.87 1.72 -28.92
N ALA A 156 7.72 1.66 -30.24
CA ALA A 156 7.63 0.40 -30.98
C ALA A 156 8.93 -0.42 -30.87
N TYR A 157 10.10 0.23 -30.91
CA TYR A 157 11.39 -0.46 -30.78
C TYR A 157 11.58 -1.02 -29.35
N ALA A 158 11.31 -0.21 -28.33
CA ALA A 158 11.37 -0.65 -26.93
C ALA A 158 10.35 -1.77 -26.65
N THR A 159 9.17 -1.71 -27.23
CA THR A 159 8.14 -2.77 -27.16
C THR A 159 8.62 -4.05 -27.84
N ALA A 160 9.39 -3.94 -28.93
CA ALA A 160 9.98 -5.10 -29.60
C ALA A 160 11.04 -5.80 -28.72
N GLU A 161 11.91 -5.03 -28.07
CA GLU A 161 12.88 -5.57 -27.11
C GLU A 161 12.19 -6.20 -25.89
N LEU A 162 11.16 -5.54 -25.36
CA LEU A 162 10.32 -6.08 -24.28
C LEU A 162 9.67 -7.40 -24.67
N PHE A 163 9.14 -7.51 -25.90
CA PHE A 163 8.50 -8.74 -26.39
C PHE A 163 9.52 -9.89 -26.52
N ILE A 164 10.74 -9.59 -27.01
CA ILE A 164 11.84 -10.56 -27.04
C ILE A 164 12.23 -11.01 -25.62
N ARG A 165 12.31 -10.05 -24.70
CA ARG A 165 12.61 -10.35 -23.29
C ARG A 165 11.51 -11.21 -22.65
N CYS A 166 10.24 -10.91 -22.91
CA CYS A 166 9.13 -11.74 -22.46
C CYS A 166 9.27 -13.20 -22.91
N LYS A 167 9.66 -13.41 -24.17
CA LYS A 167 9.92 -14.78 -24.68
C LYS A 167 11.04 -15.47 -23.91
N GLU A 168 12.11 -14.78 -23.62
CA GLU A 168 13.21 -15.35 -22.81
C GLU A 168 12.74 -15.72 -21.39
N GLU A 169 11.87 -14.90 -20.79
CA GLU A 169 11.31 -15.19 -19.48
C GLU A 169 10.36 -16.41 -19.53
N ILE A 170 9.57 -16.56 -20.61
CA ILE A 170 8.73 -17.77 -20.80
C ILE A 170 9.61 -19.03 -20.90
N GLU A 171 10.76 -18.97 -21.60
CA GLU A 171 11.67 -20.11 -21.71
C GLU A 171 12.29 -20.55 -20.38
N LYS A 172 12.39 -19.65 -19.40
CA LYS A 172 12.89 -19.98 -18.05
C LYS A 172 11.85 -20.73 -17.21
N LEU A 173 10.56 -20.57 -17.50
CA LEU A 173 9.49 -21.21 -16.72
C LEU A 173 9.54 -22.73 -16.83
N PRO A 174 9.28 -23.49 -15.74
CA PRO A 174 9.24 -24.96 -15.77
C PRO A 174 8.11 -25.49 -16.67
N ILE A 175 8.28 -26.69 -17.16
CA ILE A 175 7.32 -27.37 -18.08
C ILE A 175 5.93 -27.42 -17.44
N SER A 176 5.83 -27.79 -16.17
CA SER A 176 4.56 -27.85 -15.44
C SER A 176 3.82 -26.52 -15.41
N THR A 177 4.53 -25.41 -15.16
CA THR A 177 3.97 -24.05 -15.18
C THR A 177 3.51 -23.67 -16.59
N LEU A 178 4.32 -23.95 -17.62
CA LEU A 178 3.94 -23.70 -19.02
C LEU A 178 2.70 -24.49 -19.45
N GLU A 179 2.55 -25.73 -19.01
CA GLU A 179 1.36 -26.56 -19.26
C GLU A 179 0.10 -25.93 -18.64
N GLN A 180 0.19 -25.47 -17.39
CA GLN A 180 -0.92 -24.81 -16.72
C GLN A 180 -1.28 -23.48 -17.39
N ILE A 181 -0.27 -22.69 -17.80
CA ILE A 181 -0.49 -21.43 -18.53
C ILE A 181 -1.15 -21.73 -19.88
N HIS A 182 -0.62 -22.67 -20.66
CA HIS A 182 -1.17 -23.01 -21.99
C HIS A 182 -2.63 -23.49 -21.89
N LYS A 183 -2.96 -24.32 -20.90
CA LYS A 183 -4.33 -24.79 -20.66
C LYS A 183 -5.33 -23.64 -20.49
N ARG A 184 -4.92 -22.54 -19.87
CA ARG A 184 -5.76 -21.38 -19.55
C ARG A 184 -5.59 -20.20 -20.50
N ALA A 185 -4.54 -20.18 -21.33
CA ALA A 185 -4.22 -19.06 -22.20
C ALA A 185 -5.31 -18.73 -23.25
N PHE A 186 -6.23 -19.65 -23.52
CA PHE A 186 -7.39 -19.41 -24.39
C PHE A 186 -8.46 -18.49 -23.77
N LEU A 187 -8.40 -18.28 -22.45
CA LEU A 187 -9.29 -17.36 -21.70
C LEU A 187 -8.73 -15.94 -21.62
N LEU A 188 -7.50 -15.72 -22.11
CA LEU A 188 -6.87 -14.40 -22.15
C LEU A 188 -7.49 -13.54 -23.26
N LYS A 189 -7.32 -12.22 -23.17
CA LYS A 189 -7.81 -11.26 -24.16
C LYS A 189 -6.96 -11.22 -25.42
N SER A 190 -5.71 -11.67 -25.34
CA SER A 190 -4.74 -11.73 -26.41
C SER A 190 -4.53 -13.16 -26.91
N ASP A 191 -4.12 -13.32 -28.18
CA ASP A 191 -3.87 -14.63 -28.82
C ASP A 191 -2.53 -15.27 -28.35
N LEU A 192 -2.26 -15.26 -27.04
CA LEU A 192 -1.01 -15.73 -26.44
C LEU A 192 -0.87 -17.27 -26.41
N ALA A 193 -1.98 -18.00 -26.52
CA ALA A 193 -1.98 -19.47 -26.41
C ALA A 193 -1.01 -20.14 -27.39
N SER A 194 -0.92 -19.62 -28.64
CA SER A 194 -0.01 -20.15 -29.65
C SER A 194 1.47 -19.93 -29.33
N LEU A 195 1.83 -18.82 -28.68
CA LEU A 195 3.17 -18.51 -28.22
C LEU A 195 3.61 -19.48 -27.12
N PHE A 196 2.77 -19.65 -26.10
CA PHE A 196 3.07 -20.59 -25.02
C PHE A 196 3.17 -22.04 -25.51
N PHE A 197 2.30 -22.45 -26.45
CA PHE A 197 2.35 -23.78 -27.03
C PHE A 197 3.66 -24.04 -27.77
N GLU A 198 4.09 -23.10 -28.63
CA GLU A 198 5.35 -23.23 -29.39
C GLU A 198 6.56 -23.40 -28.45
N ILE A 199 6.67 -22.54 -27.44
CA ILE A 199 7.76 -22.59 -26.48
C ILE A 199 7.73 -23.87 -25.66
N LEU A 200 6.55 -24.29 -25.19
CA LEU A 200 6.36 -25.56 -24.46
C LEU A 200 6.82 -26.77 -25.30
N GLN A 201 6.43 -26.86 -26.59
CA GLN A 201 6.85 -27.93 -27.46
C GLN A 201 8.37 -27.94 -27.70
N ASN A 202 8.96 -26.79 -27.87
CA ASN A 202 10.41 -26.66 -28.04
C ASN A 202 11.17 -27.07 -26.75
N LYS A 203 10.64 -26.69 -25.58
CA LYS A 203 11.25 -27.02 -24.29
C LYS A 203 11.18 -28.52 -24.00
N ARG A 204 10.04 -29.18 -24.29
CA ARG A 204 9.89 -30.64 -24.16
C ARG A 204 10.90 -31.46 -24.99
N LYS A 205 11.35 -30.93 -26.14
CA LYS A 205 12.36 -31.58 -26.97
C LYS A 205 13.78 -31.48 -26.41
N ARG A 206 14.08 -30.52 -25.52
CA ARG A 206 15.44 -30.21 -25.02
C ARG A 206 15.83 -31.01 -23.77
N SER A 207 14.92 -31.68 -23.08
CA SER A 207 15.11 -32.57 -21.89
C SER A 207 16.20 -32.12 -20.90
N ALA A 208 16.23 -30.85 -20.54
CA ALA A 208 17.14 -30.35 -19.50
C ALA A 208 16.53 -30.58 -18.09
N PRO A 209 17.34 -30.99 -17.09
CA PRO A 209 16.85 -31.10 -15.72
C PRO A 209 16.39 -29.73 -15.19
N GLU A 210 15.20 -29.72 -14.58
CA GLU A 210 14.63 -28.50 -13.98
C GLU A 210 14.95 -28.50 -12.47
N HIS A 211 15.49 -27.39 -11.98
CA HIS A 211 15.85 -27.20 -10.58
C HIS A 211 14.70 -26.47 -9.83
N PHE A 212 13.55 -27.12 -9.70
CA PHE A 212 12.39 -26.63 -8.96
C PHE A 212 11.89 -27.68 -7.98
N ASP A 213 11.32 -27.24 -6.87
CA ASP A 213 10.52 -28.08 -5.99
C ASP A 213 9.09 -28.16 -6.53
N PHE A 214 8.36 -29.23 -6.20
CA PHE A 214 7.00 -29.41 -6.72
C PHE A 214 6.01 -29.74 -5.61
N TYR A 215 4.94 -28.97 -5.57
CA TYR A 215 3.77 -29.27 -4.75
C TYR A 215 2.59 -29.61 -5.63
N LYS A 216 2.15 -30.88 -5.69
CA LYS A 216 1.02 -31.36 -6.51
C LYS A 216 1.03 -30.87 -7.97
N GLY A 217 2.22 -30.78 -8.59
CA GLY A 217 2.40 -30.31 -9.96
C GLY A 217 2.58 -28.79 -10.11
N ILE A 218 2.51 -28.02 -9.03
CA ILE A 218 2.87 -26.60 -8.99
C ILE A 218 4.37 -26.50 -8.73
N ALA A 219 5.11 -25.82 -9.62
CA ALA A 219 6.54 -25.60 -9.45
C ALA A 219 6.80 -24.45 -8.46
N LEU A 220 7.74 -24.66 -7.56
CA LEU A 220 8.16 -23.72 -6.53
C LEU A 220 9.65 -23.45 -6.64
N LEU A 221 10.09 -22.23 -6.37
CA LEU A 221 11.51 -21.94 -6.21
C LEU A 221 12.06 -22.73 -5.01
N PRO A 222 13.17 -23.47 -5.16
CA PRO A 222 13.78 -24.19 -4.05
C PRO A 222 14.17 -23.23 -2.93
N LYS A 223 13.82 -23.58 -1.70
CA LYS A 223 14.16 -22.76 -0.52
C LYS A 223 15.67 -22.83 -0.27
N SER A 224 16.30 -21.67 -0.14
CA SER A 224 17.73 -21.60 0.20
C SER A 224 17.96 -22.10 1.63
N ARG A 225 18.88 -23.05 1.79
CA ARG A 225 19.34 -23.46 3.13
C ARG A 225 20.23 -22.35 3.69
N THR A 226 19.98 -21.92 4.91
CA THR A 226 20.85 -21.00 5.65
C THR A 226 22.27 -21.56 5.71
N VAL A 227 23.23 -20.79 5.23
CA VAL A 227 24.64 -21.12 5.40
C VAL A 227 25.01 -20.83 6.84
N GLN A 228 25.36 -21.84 7.60
CA GLN A 228 25.94 -21.65 8.94
C GLN A 228 27.22 -20.82 8.81
N SER A 229 27.19 -19.58 9.28
CA SER A 229 28.42 -18.78 9.35
C SER A 229 29.29 -19.27 10.50
N ASN A 230 30.58 -19.44 10.24
CA ASN A 230 31.56 -19.70 11.29
C ASN A 230 31.47 -18.57 12.33
N GLN A 231 31.26 -18.94 13.60
CA GLN A 231 31.15 -18.00 14.72
C GLN A 231 32.52 -17.36 15.01
N GLN A 232 32.84 -16.26 14.34
CA GLN A 232 33.84 -15.33 14.86
C GLN A 232 33.16 -14.44 15.91
N ILE A 233 33.65 -14.50 17.16
CA ILE A 233 33.20 -13.59 18.22
C ILE A 233 33.71 -12.19 17.88
N MET A 234 32.84 -11.36 17.38
CA MET A 234 33.14 -9.94 17.10
C MET A 234 32.78 -9.10 18.36
N HIS A 235 33.66 -8.20 18.74
CA HIS A 235 33.42 -7.29 19.86
C HIS A 235 32.85 -5.96 19.35
N TYR A 236 31.91 -5.39 20.11
CA TYR A 236 31.37 -4.06 19.82
C TYR A 236 32.50 -3.02 19.83
N PRO A 237 32.55 -2.10 18.85
CA PRO A 237 33.56 -1.03 18.79
C PRO A 237 33.27 0.03 19.86
N GLU A 238 33.97 -0.03 20.99
CA GLU A 238 33.74 0.86 22.15
C GLU A 238 34.24 2.28 21.91
N THR A 239 35.39 2.41 21.24
CA THR A 239 36.00 3.73 21.01
C THR A 239 35.51 4.38 19.71
N LYS A 240 35.50 5.73 19.70
CA LYS A 240 35.17 6.52 18.51
C LYS A 240 36.01 6.15 17.29
N ASN A 241 37.30 5.85 17.48
CA ASN A 241 38.21 5.47 16.39
C ASN A 241 37.86 4.10 15.81
N GLN A 242 37.52 3.12 16.65
CA GLN A 242 37.08 1.80 16.17
C GLN A 242 35.79 1.91 15.35
N LYS A 243 34.80 2.71 15.83
CA LYS A 243 33.56 2.97 15.07
C LYS A 243 33.86 3.59 13.71
N ARG A 244 34.72 4.66 13.69
CA ARG A 244 35.14 5.29 12.45
C ARG A 244 35.78 4.31 11.48
N MET A 245 36.64 3.41 11.95
CA MET A 245 37.30 2.40 11.11
C MET A 245 36.27 1.49 10.42
N ILE A 246 35.39 0.84 11.17
CA ILE A 246 34.42 -0.10 10.58
C ILE A 246 33.46 0.58 9.58
N PHE A 247 33.06 1.83 9.84
CA PHE A 247 32.20 2.56 8.92
C PHE A 247 32.94 3.01 7.64
N ASN A 248 34.21 3.47 7.76
CA ASN A 248 34.99 3.83 6.60
C ASN A 248 35.37 2.63 5.72
N ASP A 249 35.63 1.48 6.36
CA ASP A 249 35.98 0.23 5.65
C ASP A 249 34.75 -0.35 4.92
N GLY A 250 33.55 -0.12 5.46
CA GLY A 250 32.31 -0.68 4.92
C GLY A 250 31.51 0.24 3.99
N LEU A 251 31.71 1.55 4.04
CA LEU A 251 30.93 2.53 3.28
C LEU A 251 31.84 3.54 2.55
N ALA A 252 31.71 3.63 1.22
CA ALA A 252 32.55 4.46 0.38
C ALA A 252 32.49 5.97 0.71
N ASP A 253 31.31 6.49 1.11
CA ASP A 253 31.08 7.92 1.33
C ASP A 253 30.65 8.22 2.77
N PHE A 254 31.24 7.53 3.74
CA PHE A 254 30.89 7.74 5.15
C PHE A 254 31.29 9.13 5.64
N LYS A 255 30.31 9.91 6.08
CA LYS A 255 30.49 11.17 6.81
C LYS A 255 30.21 10.95 8.30
N GLU A 256 31.23 11.16 9.14
CA GLU A 256 31.10 11.00 10.59
C GLU A 256 30.04 11.95 11.15
N ARG A 257 29.17 11.39 12.01
CA ARG A 257 28.14 12.12 12.75
C ARG A 257 28.24 11.78 14.22
N GLU A 258 28.50 12.77 15.06
CA GLU A 258 28.72 12.56 16.48
C GLU A 258 27.47 11.99 17.17
N GLY A 259 26.30 12.48 16.86
CA GLY A 259 25.02 11.98 17.36
C GLY A 259 24.78 10.50 17.04
N GLN A 260 25.27 10.01 15.88
CA GLN A 260 25.20 8.62 15.48
C GLN A 260 25.96 7.71 16.44
N PHE A 261 27.21 8.03 16.75
CA PHE A 261 28.04 7.23 17.64
C PHE A 261 27.54 7.28 19.10
N GLN A 262 27.08 8.44 19.56
CA GLN A 262 26.48 8.57 20.89
C GLN A 262 25.19 7.77 21.04
N MET A 263 24.35 7.74 19.99
CA MET A 263 23.15 6.89 19.96
C MET A 263 23.53 5.41 19.98
N MET A 264 24.52 4.99 19.19
CA MET A 264 25.02 3.60 19.20
C MET A 264 25.42 3.17 20.61
N ASP A 265 26.16 3.99 21.36
CA ASP A 265 26.57 3.67 22.72
C ASP A 265 25.40 3.61 23.69
N SER A 266 24.40 4.48 23.53
CA SER A 266 23.19 4.43 24.34
C SER A 266 22.37 3.18 24.08
N VAL A 267 22.22 2.77 22.81
CA VAL A 267 21.56 1.50 22.45
C VAL A 267 22.35 0.32 23.03
N TRP A 268 23.67 0.27 22.81
CA TRP A 268 24.53 -0.79 23.32
C TRP A 268 24.41 -0.98 24.84
N SER A 269 24.54 0.13 25.60
CA SER A 269 24.40 0.09 27.06
C SER A 269 23.03 -0.42 27.49
N THR A 270 21.95 0.03 26.85
CA THR A 270 20.59 -0.42 27.14
C THR A 270 20.40 -1.92 26.92
N LEU A 271 20.93 -2.44 25.78
CA LEU A 271 20.83 -3.87 25.48
C LEU A 271 21.61 -4.72 26.49
N GLN A 272 22.83 -4.29 26.86
CA GLN A 272 23.69 -5.01 27.84
C GLN A 272 23.09 -5.02 29.25
N ASN A 273 22.53 -3.89 29.70
CA ASN A 273 21.99 -3.73 31.03
C ASN A 273 20.55 -4.21 31.17
N LYS A 274 19.89 -4.64 30.07
CA LYS A 274 18.47 -5.01 30.04
C LYS A 274 17.55 -3.88 30.54
N GLU A 275 17.88 -2.65 30.12
CA GLU A 275 17.14 -1.45 30.49
C GLU A 275 16.12 -1.08 29.37
N GLU A 276 15.29 -0.07 29.64
CA GLU A 276 14.35 0.50 28.70
C GLU A 276 14.71 1.98 28.44
N ILE A 277 14.81 2.38 27.16
CA ILE A 277 15.12 3.75 26.75
C ILE A 277 14.25 4.22 25.59
N ALA A 278 13.88 5.51 25.61
CA ALA A 278 13.25 6.19 24.46
C ALA A 278 14.26 7.15 23.82
N ILE A 279 14.43 7.04 22.51
CA ILE A 279 15.43 7.82 21.75
C ILE A 279 14.73 8.58 20.63
N GLU A 280 14.81 9.92 20.70
CA GLU A 280 14.49 10.79 19.57
C GLU A 280 15.74 11.03 18.75
N ALA A 281 15.73 10.64 17.47
CA ALA A 281 16.84 10.86 16.56
C ALA A 281 16.33 11.63 15.33
N GLU A 282 16.73 12.88 15.19
CA GLU A 282 16.35 13.72 14.07
C GLU A 282 16.83 13.14 12.74
N THR A 283 16.20 13.59 11.63
CA THR A 283 16.63 13.22 10.27
C THR A 283 18.10 13.57 10.09
N GLY A 284 18.87 12.71 9.42
CA GLY A 284 20.29 12.94 9.18
C GLY A 284 21.25 12.45 10.28
N VAL A 285 20.78 12.04 11.45
CA VAL A 285 21.63 11.41 12.49
C VAL A 285 22.17 10.05 12.05
N GLY A 286 21.43 9.32 11.22
CA GLY A 286 21.74 7.93 10.84
C GLY A 286 21.12 6.91 11.80
N LYS A 287 19.90 7.18 12.23
CA LYS A 287 19.09 6.41 13.21
C LYS A 287 19.20 4.90 13.00
N THR A 288 18.96 4.41 11.78
CA THR A 288 18.86 2.98 11.48
C THR A 288 20.15 2.23 11.75
N LEU A 289 21.29 2.70 11.25
CA LEU A 289 22.58 2.08 11.53
C LEU A 289 22.99 2.26 13.00
N SER A 290 22.53 3.34 13.68
CA SER A 290 22.81 3.57 15.10
C SER A 290 22.20 2.52 16.02
N TYR A 291 21.13 1.85 15.62
CA TYR A 291 20.60 0.73 16.40
C TYR A 291 20.94 -0.64 15.79
N LEU A 292 21.12 -0.77 14.48
CA LEU A 292 21.45 -2.03 13.83
C LEU A 292 22.85 -2.55 14.22
N VAL A 293 23.86 -1.66 14.24
CA VAL A 293 25.22 -2.06 14.59
C VAL A 293 25.28 -2.64 16.01
N PRO A 294 24.84 -1.93 17.08
CA PRO A 294 24.85 -2.53 18.42
C PRO A 294 23.95 -3.77 18.55
N ALA A 295 22.81 -3.83 17.82
CA ALA A 295 21.93 -4.99 17.81
C ALA A 295 22.64 -6.25 17.30
N TYR A 296 23.38 -6.12 16.18
CA TYR A 296 24.15 -7.22 15.61
C TYR A 296 25.24 -7.74 16.54
N PHE A 297 26.08 -6.82 17.09
CA PHE A 297 27.13 -7.21 18.04
C PHE A 297 26.54 -7.85 19.29
N PHE A 298 25.41 -7.34 19.79
CA PHE A 298 24.72 -7.91 20.94
C PHE A 298 24.20 -9.33 20.63
N ALA A 299 23.53 -9.52 19.47
CA ALA A 299 23.03 -10.83 19.08
C ALA A 299 24.15 -11.88 19.00
N LYS A 300 25.29 -11.52 18.38
CA LYS A 300 26.44 -12.42 18.25
C LYS A 300 27.14 -12.73 19.59
N GLN A 301 27.32 -11.73 20.45
CA GLN A 301 28.00 -11.93 21.75
C GLN A 301 27.16 -12.74 22.75
N GLN A 302 25.85 -12.47 22.78
CA GLN A 302 24.95 -13.12 23.71
C GLN A 302 24.36 -14.43 23.17
N ASN A 303 24.57 -14.72 21.89
CA ASN A 303 23.89 -15.79 21.15
C ASN A 303 22.36 -15.74 21.34
N LYS A 304 21.82 -14.51 21.27
CA LYS A 304 20.39 -14.21 21.45
C LYS A 304 19.89 -13.38 20.31
N LYS A 305 18.63 -13.58 19.99
CA LYS A 305 17.92 -12.88 18.93
C LYS A 305 17.57 -11.45 19.34
N VAL A 306 17.71 -10.50 18.43
CA VAL A 306 17.20 -9.14 18.57
C VAL A 306 15.99 -8.95 17.66
N ILE A 307 14.85 -8.59 18.24
CA ILE A 307 13.64 -8.23 17.49
C ILE A 307 13.74 -6.77 17.08
N ILE A 308 13.47 -6.48 15.80
CA ILE A 308 13.34 -5.13 15.28
C ILE A 308 11.93 -4.98 14.73
N SER A 309 11.13 -4.16 15.38
CA SER A 309 9.74 -3.90 14.99
C SER A 309 9.64 -2.56 14.29
N THR A 310 9.01 -2.53 13.12
CA THR A 310 8.73 -1.30 12.35
C THR A 310 7.27 -1.22 11.95
N TYR A 311 6.82 -0.10 11.36
CA TYR A 311 5.40 0.15 11.17
C TYR A 311 4.78 -0.57 9.97
N THR A 312 5.44 -0.58 8.81
CA THR A 312 4.87 -1.11 7.56
C THR A 312 5.70 -2.24 6.96
N SER A 313 5.07 -3.12 6.17
CA SER A 313 5.76 -4.16 5.39
C SER A 313 6.85 -3.59 4.49
N HIS A 314 6.60 -2.44 3.85
CA HIS A 314 7.59 -1.77 3.00
C HIS A 314 8.85 -1.34 3.78
N LEU A 315 8.69 -0.77 4.98
CA LEU A 315 9.84 -0.43 5.84
C LEU A 315 10.61 -1.67 6.29
N MET A 316 9.93 -2.81 6.53
CA MET A 316 10.59 -4.08 6.84
C MET A 316 11.49 -4.54 5.68
N GLU A 317 10.98 -4.48 4.45
CA GLU A 317 11.72 -4.85 3.23
C GLU A 317 12.88 -3.90 2.98
N GLN A 318 12.66 -2.60 3.09
CA GLN A 318 13.72 -1.59 2.98
C GLN A 318 14.84 -1.81 4.02
N LEU A 319 14.47 -2.16 5.25
CA LEU A 319 15.42 -2.49 6.30
C LEU A 319 16.28 -3.70 5.93
N ARG A 320 15.65 -4.80 5.45
CA ARG A 320 16.34 -6.01 4.99
C ARG A 320 17.23 -5.76 3.77
N ASP A 321 16.67 -5.14 2.73
CA ASP A 321 17.28 -5.10 1.40
C ASP A 321 18.33 -4.00 1.24
N ASN A 322 18.21 -2.91 2.02
CA ASN A 322 19.13 -1.78 1.95
C ASN A 322 19.99 -1.67 3.21
N GLU A 323 19.36 -1.56 4.39
CA GLU A 323 20.12 -1.20 5.61
C GLU A 323 20.91 -2.37 6.18
N VAL A 324 20.38 -3.60 6.11
CA VAL A 324 21.12 -4.81 6.53
C VAL A 324 22.29 -5.06 5.57
N LYS A 325 22.16 -4.82 4.26
CA LYS A 325 23.30 -4.94 3.32
C LYS A 325 24.41 -3.93 3.63
N LYS A 326 24.05 -2.69 4.03
CA LYS A 326 25.05 -1.72 4.52
C LYS A 326 25.71 -2.23 5.80
N LEU A 327 24.93 -2.81 6.72
CA LEU A 327 25.46 -3.41 7.94
C LEU A 327 26.43 -4.56 7.62
N GLU A 328 26.09 -5.47 6.70
CA GLU A 328 26.98 -6.56 6.25
C GLU A 328 28.30 -6.00 5.70
N SER A 329 28.25 -4.90 4.94
CA SER A 329 29.45 -4.23 4.46
C SER A 329 30.28 -3.63 5.61
N ILE A 330 29.63 -3.04 6.64
CA ILE A 330 30.29 -2.47 7.81
C ILE A 330 30.96 -3.54 8.68
N VAL A 331 30.27 -4.67 8.92
CA VAL A 331 30.79 -5.75 9.75
C VAL A 331 31.58 -6.80 8.98
N GLN A 332 31.64 -6.68 7.66
CA GLN A 332 32.34 -7.58 6.72
C GLN A 332 31.99 -9.08 6.94
N ALA A 333 30.73 -9.35 7.28
CA ALA A 333 30.24 -10.70 7.54
C ALA A 333 28.76 -10.82 7.13
N PRO A 334 28.32 -11.99 6.64
CA PRO A 334 26.91 -12.25 6.38
C PRO A 334 26.11 -12.28 7.69
N ILE A 335 24.91 -11.73 7.66
CA ILE A 335 24.01 -11.62 8.83
C ILE A 335 22.80 -12.52 8.63
N GLN A 336 22.46 -13.33 9.63
CA GLN A 336 21.25 -14.13 9.59
C GLN A 336 20.06 -13.26 9.96
N VAL A 337 19.30 -12.84 8.94
CA VAL A 337 18.13 -12.01 9.10
C VAL A 337 16.88 -12.75 8.67
N ALA A 338 15.85 -12.74 9.50
CA ALA A 338 14.54 -13.24 9.15
C ALA A 338 13.50 -12.11 9.13
N LEU A 339 12.61 -12.19 8.15
CA LEU A 339 11.44 -11.31 8.03
C LEU A 339 10.21 -12.13 8.42
N LEU A 340 9.45 -11.68 9.42
CA LEU A 340 8.25 -12.37 9.89
C LEU A 340 7.04 -11.44 9.84
N LYS A 341 6.06 -11.81 9.01
CA LYS A 341 4.75 -11.15 8.87
C LYS A 341 3.64 -12.03 9.45
N GLY A 342 2.46 -11.50 9.61
CA GLY A 342 1.28 -12.27 10.00
C GLY A 342 0.93 -13.38 8.98
N ALA A 343 0.29 -14.45 9.42
CA ALA A 343 -0.04 -15.60 8.55
C ALA A 343 -0.83 -15.20 7.28
N ASN A 344 -1.71 -14.21 7.39
CA ASN A 344 -2.52 -13.70 6.28
C ASN A 344 -1.74 -12.98 5.16
N HIS A 345 -0.45 -12.72 5.34
CA HIS A 345 0.42 -12.24 4.27
C HIS A 345 0.91 -13.36 3.35
N TYR A 346 0.88 -14.61 3.81
CA TYR A 346 1.42 -15.75 3.05
C TYR A 346 0.34 -16.48 2.27
N ILE A 347 0.76 -17.05 1.11
CA ILE A 347 -0.12 -17.91 0.32
C ILE A 347 -0.40 -19.24 1.04
N ASP A 348 -1.66 -19.68 1.01
CA ASP A 348 -2.04 -21.04 1.34
C ASP A 348 -2.04 -21.91 0.05
N LEU A 349 -0.98 -22.69 -0.13
CA LEU A 349 -0.83 -23.53 -1.33
C LEU A 349 -1.91 -24.61 -1.45
N VAL A 350 -2.45 -25.07 -0.31
CA VAL A 350 -3.56 -26.05 -0.34
C VAL A 350 -4.79 -25.40 -0.93
N ARG A 351 -5.13 -24.22 -0.43
CA ARG A 351 -6.29 -23.45 -0.90
C ARG A 351 -6.12 -23.00 -2.35
N PHE A 352 -4.92 -22.57 -2.73
CA PHE A 352 -4.61 -22.20 -4.11
C PHE A 352 -4.79 -23.40 -5.07
N GLU A 353 -4.28 -24.56 -4.72
CA GLU A 353 -4.40 -25.78 -5.50
C GLU A 353 -5.86 -26.23 -5.64
N GLU A 354 -6.64 -26.15 -4.56
CA GLU A 354 -8.07 -26.44 -4.57
C GLU A 354 -8.83 -25.51 -5.52
N LEU A 355 -8.60 -24.19 -5.43
CA LEU A 355 -9.29 -23.21 -6.28
C LEU A 355 -8.84 -23.28 -7.74
N MET A 356 -7.56 -23.59 -8.00
CA MET A 356 -7.04 -23.79 -9.36
C MET A 356 -7.70 -24.96 -10.11
N ARG A 357 -8.29 -25.92 -9.41
CA ARG A 357 -9.02 -27.07 -10.00
C ARG A 357 -10.50 -26.80 -10.22
N ALA A 358 -11.04 -25.71 -9.73
CA ALA A 358 -12.43 -25.36 -9.95
C ALA A 358 -12.67 -25.02 -11.44
N ASP A 359 -13.80 -25.50 -11.99
CA ASP A 359 -14.09 -25.35 -13.43
C ASP A 359 -14.74 -23.99 -13.79
N ASP A 360 -15.07 -23.13 -12.83
CA ASP A 360 -15.84 -21.88 -13.01
C ASP A 360 -14.92 -20.69 -12.76
N GLU A 361 -13.94 -20.45 -13.64
CA GLU A 361 -12.97 -19.36 -13.53
C GLU A 361 -13.43 -18.13 -14.32
N SER A 362 -13.54 -16.98 -13.66
CA SER A 362 -13.65 -15.68 -14.34
C SER A 362 -12.33 -15.31 -15.03
N TYR A 363 -12.35 -14.32 -15.94
CA TYR A 363 -11.11 -13.80 -16.54
C TYR A 363 -10.12 -13.32 -15.46
N ASP A 364 -10.61 -12.59 -14.45
CA ASP A 364 -9.75 -12.07 -13.38
C ASP A 364 -9.17 -13.18 -12.51
N ASP A 365 -9.95 -14.22 -12.20
CA ASP A 365 -9.46 -15.38 -11.45
C ASP A 365 -8.41 -16.15 -12.26
N THR A 366 -8.71 -16.43 -13.54
CA THR A 366 -7.76 -17.09 -14.46
C THR A 366 -6.45 -16.31 -14.53
N PHE A 367 -6.52 -14.99 -14.72
CA PHE A 367 -5.34 -14.16 -14.85
C PHE A 367 -4.52 -14.13 -13.55
N ALA A 368 -5.19 -14.02 -12.39
CA ALA A 368 -4.53 -14.10 -11.09
C ALA A 368 -3.84 -15.46 -10.87
N ILE A 369 -4.49 -16.56 -11.23
CA ILE A 369 -3.89 -17.91 -11.17
C ILE A 369 -2.60 -17.96 -12.01
N LEU A 370 -2.62 -17.45 -13.24
CA LEU A 370 -1.45 -17.44 -14.11
C LEU A 370 -0.30 -16.60 -13.54
N GLN A 371 -0.61 -15.42 -12.99
CA GLN A 371 0.38 -14.57 -12.31
C GLN A 371 1.00 -15.30 -11.09
N ILE A 372 0.19 -15.95 -10.27
CA ILE A 372 0.65 -16.70 -9.10
C ILE A 372 1.54 -17.88 -9.50
N LEU A 373 1.18 -18.63 -10.54
CA LEU A 373 1.99 -19.75 -11.03
C LEU A 373 3.39 -19.29 -11.48
N VAL A 374 3.49 -18.14 -12.15
CA VAL A 374 4.79 -17.55 -12.52
C VAL A 374 5.53 -17.07 -11.28
N TRP A 375 4.85 -16.35 -10.39
CA TRP A 375 5.44 -15.81 -9.16
C TRP A 375 6.00 -16.91 -8.24
N LEU A 376 5.32 -18.04 -8.08
CA LEU A 376 5.77 -19.17 -7.26
C LEU A 376 7.10 -19.77 -7.74
N THR A 377 7.43 -19.59 -9.02
CA THR A 377 8.75 -20.02 -9.55
C THR A 377 9.88 -19.05 -9.21
N ARG A 378 9.59 -17.90 -8.55
CA ARG A 378 10.54 -16.81 -8.28
C ARG A 378 10.57 -16.37 -6.83
N THR A 379 9.44 -16.48 -6.10
CA THR A 379 9.36 -16.05 -4.70
C THR A 379 10.03 -17.06 -3.77
N GLN A 380 10.78 -16.54 -2.80
CA GLN A 380 11.29 -17.30 -1.65
C GLN A 380 10.42 -17.12 -0.41
N THR A 381 9.65 -16.02 -0.36
CA THR A 381 8.88 -15.61 0.81
C THR A 381 7.46 -16.18 0.81
N GLY A 382 6.83 -16.29 -0.37
CA GLY A 382 5.41 -16.59 -0.51
C GLY A 382 4.49 -15.50 0.00
N ASP A 383 4.98 -14.25 0.10
CA ASP A 383 4.22 -13.07 0.54
C ASP A 383 3.37 -12.53 -0.61
N VAL A 384 2.06 -12.68 -0.49
CA VAL A 384 1.10 -12.26 -1.54
C VAL A 384 1.08 -10.74 -1.78
N GLU A 385 1.67 -9.92 -0.89
CA GLU A 385 1.82 -8.49 -1.10
C GLU A 385 2.89 -8.14 -2.15
N GLU A 386 3.73 -9.09 -2.54
CA GLU A 386 4.66 -8.95 -3.67
C GLU A 386 3.92 -8.83 -5.01
N LEU A 387 2.69 -9.35 -5.09
CA LEU A 387 1.93 -9.43 -6.33
C LEU A 387 1.22 -8.12 -6.68
N ASN A 388 1.37 -7.69 -7.92
CA ASN A 388 0.60 -6.58 -8.51
C ASN A 388 -0.54 -7.11 -9.37
N VAL A 389 -1.66 -7.43 -8.73
CA VAL A 389 -2.87 -7.95 -9.40
C VAL A 389 -3.90 -6.85 -9.69
N SER A 390 -4.84 -7.14 -10.60
CA SER A 390 -6.01 -6.27 -10.85
C SER A 390 -6.95 -6.23 -9.63
N SER A 391 -7.86 -5.26 -9.60
CA SER A 391 -8.88 -5.18 -8.53
C SER A 391 -9.76 -6.44 -8.47
N GLY A 392 -10.07 -7.07 -9.63
CA GLY A 392 -10.79 -8.35 -9.67
C GLY A 392 -9.93 -9.50 -9.15
N GLY A 393 -8.64 -9.54 -9.52
CA GLY A 393 -7.68 -10.54 -9.03
C GLY A 393 -7.43 -10.43 -7.51
N GLN A 394 -7.59 -9.25 -6.90
CA GLN A 394 -7.44 -9.09 -5.46
C GLN A 394 -8.44 -9.94 -4.66
N LEU A 395 -9.67 -10.09 -5.16
CA LEU A 395 -10.67 -10.98 -4.53
C LEU A 395 -10.22 -12.45 -4.53
N PHE A 396 -9.51 -12.88 -5.58
CA PHE A 396 -8.92 -14.21 -5.65
C PHE A 396 -7.76 -14.36 -4.64
N ILE A 397 -6.86 -13.35 -4.55
CA ILE A 397 -5.77 -13.32 -3.57
C ILE A 397 -6.32 -13.47 -2.14
N ASP A 398 -7.39 -12.74 -1.80
CA ASP A 398 -7.98 -12.80 -0.46
C ASP A 398 -8.51 -14.19 -0.10
N LYS A 399 -8.97 -14.98 -1.10
CA LYS A 399 -9.41 -16.37 -0.89
C LYS A 399 -8.26 -17.35 -0.62
N ILE A 400 -7.05 -17.03 -1.08
CA ILE A 400 -5.86 -17.91 -0.94
C ILE A 400 -4.89 -17.47 0.16
N ARG A 401 -5.19 -16.40 0.88
CA ARG A 401 -4.43 -16.00 2.06
C ARG A 401 -4.50 -17.09 3.13
N LYS A 402 -3.37 -17.33 3.78
CA LYS A 402 -3.33 -18.31 4.88
C LYS A 402 -4.13 -17.81 6.08
N THR A 403 -5.08 -18.61 6.52
CA THR A 403 -5.85 -18.35 7.74
C THR A 403 -5.34 -19.21 8.90
N THR A 404 -5.54 -18.76 10.13
CA THR A 404 -5.23 -19.55 11.34
C THR A 404 -6.04 -20.85 11.45
N PHE A 405 -7.12 -20.98 10.67
CA PHE A 405 -8.06 -22.09 10.70
C PHE A 405 -7.95 -23.03 9.49
N SER A 406 -6.85 -22.97 8.73
CA SER A 406 -6.65 -23.88 7.59
C SER A 406 -6.68 -25.33 8.09
N SER A 407 -7.73 -26.08 7.72
CA SER A 407 -8.00 -27.45 8.18
C SER A 407 -7.04 -28.50 7.60
N LYS A 408 -6.41 -28.19 6.46
CA LYS A 408 -5.37 -28.99 5.84
C LYS A 408 -4.09 -28.18 5.79
N GLN A 409 -3.06 -28.68 6.44
CA GLN A 409 -1.73 -28.06 6.36
C GLN A 409 -1.00 -28.67 5.15
N ALA A 410 -0.38 -27.82 4.34
CA ALA A 410 0.65 -28.29 3.40
C ALA A 410 1.73 -29.05 4.19
N GLU A 411 2.43 -29.98 3.54
CA GLU A 411 3.64 -30.56 4.12
C GLU A 411 4.56 -29.42 4.57
N ALA A 412 5.20 -29.59 5.73
CA ALA A 412 5.95 -28.48 6.38
C ALA A 412 6.99 -27.83 5.44
N GLU A 413 7.49 -28.59 4.46
CA GLU A 413 8.45 -28.12 3.47
C GLU A 413 7.87 -27.13 2.45
N HIS A 414 6.57 -27.17 2.19
CA HIS A 414 5.89 -26.32 1.19
C HIS A 414 5.08 -25.17 1.80
N ASP A 415 5.00 -25.07 3.14
CA ASP A 415 4.32 -24.00 3.84
C ASP A 415 5.24 -22.79 4.01
N PHE A 416 4.96 -21.69 3.31
CA PHE A 416 5.79 -20.49 3.35
C PHE A 416 5.79 -19.79 4.73
N HIS A 417 4.65 -19.75 5.44
CA HIS A 417 4.61 -19.17 6.77
C HIS A 417 5.42 -20.00 7.78
N ARG A 418 5.32 -21.33 7.73
CA ARG A 418 6.16 -22.22 8.55
C ARG A 418 7.65 -22.09 8.22
N TYR A 419 7.97 -21.91 6.95
CA TYR A 419 9.36 -21.63 6.55
C TYR A 419 9.86 -20.32 7.15
N ALA A 420 9.08 -19.22 7.05
CA ALA A 420 9.43 -17.94 7.70
C ALA A 420 9.60 -18.10 9.22
N LEU A 421 8.73 -18.88 9.87
CA LEU A 421 8.87 -19.20 11.30
C LEU A 421 10.17 -19.96 11.58
N SER A 422 10.53 -20.96 10.77
CA SER A 422 11.79 -21.71 10.95
C SER A 422 13.02 -20.80 10.79
N GLN A 423 13.02 -19.90 9.80
CA GLN A 423 14.07 -18.91 9.64
C GLN A 423 14.16 -17.95 10.84
N SER A 424 13.03 -17.59 11.42
CA SER A 424 12.99 -16.71 12.59
C SER A 424 13.63 -17.33 13.85
N VAL A 425 13.70 -18.65 13.94
CA VAL A 425 14.36 -19.35 15.06
C VAL A 425 15.87 -19.17 15.01
N GLU A 426 16.47 -19.25 13.83
CA GLU A 426 17.92 -19.21 13.61
C GLU A 426 18.48 -17.80 13.41
N ALA A 427 17.63 -16.78 13.29
CA ALA A 427 18.02 -15.42 12.96
C ALA A 427 18.75 -14.72 14.12
N ASP A 428 19.80 -13.94 13.79
CA ASP A 428 20.43 -12.96 14.68
C ASP A 428 19.50 -11.74 14.86
N LEU A 429 18.96 -11.25 13.73
CA LEU A 429 18.03 -10.12 13.67
C LEU A 429 16.69 -10.59 13.10
N LEU A 430 15.63 -10.43 13.90
CA LEU A 430 14.26 -10.73 13.49
C LEU A 430 13.49 -9.44 13.22
N ILE A 431 13.21 -9.17 11.95
CA ILE A 431 12.44 -7.99 11.51
C ILE A 431 10.96 -8.36 11.45
N THR A 432 10.13 -7.57 12.10
CA THR A 432 8.67 -7.75 12.11
C THR A 432 7.94 -6.40 12.11
N ASN A 433 6.61 -6.39 11.97
CA ASN A 433 5.83 -5.17 12.11
C ASN A 433 5.23 -5.03 13.52
N HIS A 434 4.80 -3.80 13.85
CA HIS A 434 4.20 -3.50 15.16
C HIS A 434 2.96 -4.36 15.44
N ALA A 435 2.11 -4.57 14.42
CA ALA A 435 0.90 -5.38 14.57
C ALA A 435 1.19 -6.83 14.96
N MET A 436 2.32 -7.37 14.49
CA MET A 436 2.72 -8.74 14.81
C MET A 436 3.09 -8.92 16.28
N LEU A 437 3.69 -7.91 16.93
CA LEU A 437 3.99 -7.96 18.37
C LEU A 437 2.70 -8.04 19.20
N PHE A 438 1.64 -7.35 18.78
CA PHE A 438 0.33 -7.46 19.42
C PHE A 438 -0.34 -8.82 19.16
N SER A 439 -0.32 -9.27 17.91
CA SER A 439 -0.96 -10.53 17.50
C SER A 439 -0.31 -11.76 18.14
N ASP A 440 0.98 -11.70 18.44
CA ASP A 440 1.72 -12.81 19.01
C ASP A 440 1.25 -13.15 20.44
N LYS A 441 0.89 -12.12 21.21
CA LYS A 441 0.42 -12.30 22.59
C LYS A 441 -0.91 -13.06 22.63
N ASP A 442 -1.78 -12.88 21.64
CA ASP A 442 -3.09 -13.51 21.56
C ASP A 442 -3.02 -14.99 21.11
N ARG A 443 -1.80 -15.51 20.81
CA ARG A 443 -1.58 -16.90 20.39
C ARG A 443 -1.53 -17.84 21.59
N LEU A 444 -2.00 -19.06 21.39
CA LEU A 444 -1.85 -20.14 22.37
C LEU A 444 -0.37 -20.49 22.63
N GLU A 445 0.47 -20.37 21.60
CA GLU A 445 1.92 -20.54 21.66
C GLU A 445 2.59 -19.29 21.07
N PRO A 446 2.94 -18.29 21.91
CA PRO A 446 3.61 -17.08 21.43
C PRO A 446 4.97 -17.38 20.80
N LEU A 447 5.24 -16.73 19.66
CA LEU A 447 6.47 -16.92 18.88
C LEU A 447 7.68 -16.21 19.51
N PHE A 448 7.42 -15.06 20.14
CA PHE A 448 8.46 -14.20 20.70
C PHE A 448 8.74 -14.53 22.20
N THR A 449 8.89 -15.83 22.51
CA THR A 449 9.13 -16.28 23.90
C THR A 449 10.51 -16.91 24.11
N THR A 450 11.15 -17.43 23.04
CA THR A 450 12.38 -18.19 23.17
C THR A 450 13.59 -17.47 22.59
N ASN A 451 14.70 -17.45 23.34
CA ASN A 451 16.00 -16.95 22.95
C ASN A 451 16.03 -15.46 22.50
N ILE A 452 15.16 -14.61 23.08
CA ILE A 452 15.15 -13.18 22.80
C ILE A 452 16.07 -12.48 23.79
N GLY A 453 16.93 -11.61 23.28
CA GLY A 453 17.84 -10.78 24.08
C GLY A 453 17.46 -9.32 24.14
N ALA A 454 16.79 -8.80 23.10
CA ALA A 454 16.41 -7.40 23.01
C ALA A 454 15.25 -7.17 22.03
N CYS A 455 14.57 -6.03 22.21
CA CYS A 455 13.55 -5.54 21.29
C CYS A 455 13.81 -4.06 20.96
N ILE A 456 13.83 -3.73 19.65
CA ILE A 456 13.96 -2.36 19.14
C ILE A 456 12.69 -2.02 18.40
N VAL A 457 11.99 -0.97 18.83
CA VAL A 457 10.78 -0.48 18.21
C VAL A 457 11.13 0.79 17.42
N ASP A 458 11.24 0.65 16.10
CA ASP A 458 11.50 1.79 15.21
C ASP A 458 10.19 2.48 14.83
N GLU A 459 10.24 3.79 14.58
CA GLU A 459 9.05 4.65 14.43
C GLU A 459 8.05 4.48 15.59
N ALA A 460 8.55 4.52 16.83
CA ALA A 460 7.81 4.24 18.04
C ALA A 460 6.51 5.06 18.21
N HIS A 461 6.44 6.27 17.62
CA HIS A 461 5.21 7.05 17.60
C HIS A 461 4.07 6.36 16.83
N GLN A 462 4.39 5.52 15.82
CA GLN A 462 3.42 4.72 15.09
C GLN A 462 2.95 3.47 15.87
N PHE A 463 3.70 3.06 16.89
CA PHE A 463 3.31 1.95 17.75
C PHE A 463 2.02 2.26 18.52
N VAL A 464 1.80 3.53 18.87
CA VAL A 464 0.54 4.03 19.44
C VAL A 464 -0.64 3.77 18.49
N GLN A 465 -0.46 4.00 17.19
CA GLN A 465 -1.50 3.73 16.20
C GLN A 465 -1.74 2.23 16.03
N ALA A 466 -0.68 1.41 15.99
CA ALA A 466 -0.81 -0.04 15.91
C ALA A 466 -1.57 -0.62 17.12
N ALA A 467 -1.30 -0.12 18.33
CA ALA A 467 -2.04 -0.47 19.54
C ALA A 467 -3.53 -0.12 19.45
N ASN A 468 -3.85 1.08 18.98
CA ASN A 468 -5.24 1.51 18.79
C ASN A 468 -5.96 0.67 17.73
N THR A 469 -5.27 0.24 16.68
CA THR A 469 -5.86 -0.57 15.59
C THR A 469 -6.12 -2.01 16.02
N ARG A 470 -5.32 -2.59 16.90
CA ARG A 470 -5.54 -3.95 17.43
C ARG A 470 -6.93 -4.11 18.04
N ASP A 471 -7.30 -3.18 18.89
CA ASP A 471 -8.55 -3.22 19.65
C ASP A 471 -9.69 -2.47 18.95
N GLU A 472 -9.44 -2.00 17.71
CA GLU A 472 -10.49 -1.42 16.86
C GLU A 472 -11.45 -2.51 16.40
N ARG A 473 -12.75 -2.21 16.51
CA ARG A 473 -13.81 -3.02 15.92
C ARG A 473 -14.62 -2.15 14.97
N THR A 474 -14.94 -2.72 13.83
CA THR A 474 -15.71 -2.01 12.80
C THR A 474 -16.87 -2.86 12.34
N PHE A 475 -18.08 -2.38 12.58
CA PHE A 475 -19.30 -2.92 11.98
C PHE A 475 -19.53 -2.24 10.63
N SER A 476 -19.89 -3.03 9.60
CA SER A 476 -20.30 -2.54 8.29
C SER A 476 -21.58 -3.24 7.84
N PHE A 477 -22.63 -2.47 7.57
CA PHE A 477 -23.91 -3.00 7.08
C PHE A 477 -23.75 -3.85 5.80
N THR A 478 -22.99 -3.34 4.82
CA THR A 478 -22.80 -4.03 3.54
C THR A 478 -22.03 -5.34 3.68
N GLN A 479 -21.04 -5.40 4.58
CA GLN A 479 -20.31 -6.65 4.86
C GLN A 479 -21.23 -7.71 5.49
N TRP A 480 -22.09 -7.34 6.43
CA TRP A 480 -23.04 -8.28 7.04
C TRP A 480 -24.05 -8.79 6.01
N LYS A 481 -24.63 -7.91 5.18
CA LYS A 481 -25.53 -8.31 4.09
C LYS A 481 -24.83 -9.22 3.06
N TYR A 482 -23.56 -8.97 2.78
CA TYR A 482 -22.76 -9.83 1.92
C TYR A 482 -22.61 -11.25 2.53
N VAL A 483 -22.27 -11.36 3.82
CA VAL A 483 -22.15 -12.65 4.52
C VAL A 483 -23.47 -13.41 4.48
N PHE A 484 -24.58 -12.76 4.78
CA PHE A 484 -25.92 -13.39 4.70
C PHE A 484 -26.24 -13.86 3.26
N GLY A 485 -25.88 -13.05 2.25
CA GLY A 485 -26.07 -13.40 0.84
C GLY A 485 -25.24 -14.58 0.37
N GLN A 486 -24.01 -14.77 0.91
CA GLN A 486 -23.16 -15.94 0.58
C GLN A 486 -23.73 -17.24 1.18
N ILE A 487 -24.24 -17.19 2.41
CA ILE A 487 -24.77 -18.36 3.10
C ILE A 487 -26.11 -18.79 2.50
N GLY A 488 -27.09 -17.89 2.47
CA GLY A 488 -28.43 -18.13 1.95
C GLY A 488 -29.23 -19.18 2.73
N LEU A 489 -30.28 -19.70 2.08
CA LEU A 489 -31.16 -20.72 2.61
C LEU A 489 -30.86 -22.08 1.96
N SER A 490 -31.20 -23.18 2.66
CA SER A 490 -30.94 -24.55 2.18
C SER A 490 -31.76 -24.97 0.94
N ASP A 491 -32.84 -24.29 0.64
CA ASP A 491 -33.67 -24.47 -0.57
C ASP A 491 -33.19 -23.59 -1.76
N GLY A 492 -32.13 -22.74 -1.53
CA GLY A 492 -31.56 -21.85 -2.53
C GLY A 492 -30.38 -22.42 -3.31
N GLU A 493 -29.81 -21.59 -4.18
CA GLU A 493 -28.59 -21.91 -4.95
C GLU A 493 -27.30 -21.48 -4.25
N GLN A 494 -27.41 -20.74 -3.12
CA GLN A 494 -26.30 -20.30 -2.29
C GLN A 494 -25.64 -21.48 -1.55
N LEU A 495 -24.65 -21.16 -0.72
CA LEU A 495 -23.85 -22.17 -0.04
C LEU A 495 -24.67 -23.14 0.82
N ALA A 496 -25.66 -22.64 1.58
CA ALA A 496 -26.50 -23.50 2.43
C ALA A 496 -27.25 -24.55 1.59
N GLY A 497 -27.75 -24.18 0.41
CA GLY A 497 -28.41 -25.12 -0.49
C GLY A 497 -27.46 -26.13 -1.14
N LYS A 498 -26.27 -25.69 -1.51
CA LYS A 498 -25.20 -26.61 -2.01
C LYS A 498 -24.79 -27.60 -0.93
N TYR A 499 -24.60 -27.12 0.31
CA TYR A 499 -24.18 -27.97 1.43
C TYR A 499 -25.31 -28.91 1.87
N TYR A 500 -26.59 -28.47 1.86
CA TYR A 500 -27.73 -29.32 2.13
C TYR A 500 -27.83 -30.50 1.15
N ARG A 501 -27.80 -30.23 -0.17
CA ARG A 501 -27.83 -31.27 -1.21
C ARG A 501 -26.71 -32.28 -1.07
N LEU A 502 -25.51 -31.83 -0.67
CA LEU A 502 -24.39 -32.71 -0.39
C LEU A 502 -24.65 -33.65 0.78
N VAL A 503 -25.20 -33.12 1.87
CA VAL A 503 -25.38 -33.88 3.12
C VAL A 503 -26.61 -34.77 3.06
N GLU A 504 -27.70 -34.31 2.46
CA GLU A 504 -28.96 -35.06 2.27
C GLU A 504 -28.70 -36.38 1.53
N GLN A 505 -27.86 -36.40 0.53
CA GLN A 505 -27.50 -37.61 -0.21
C GLN A 505 -26.87 -38.71 0.67
N GLN A 506 -26.29 -38.33 1.80
CA GLN A 506 -25.56 -39.21 2.71
C GLN A 506 -26.35 -39.52 4.00
N ASP A 507 -27.23 -38.62 4.48
CA ASP A 507 -28.03 -38.77 5.71
C ASP A 507 -29.37 -38.02 5.61
N TYR A 508 -30.44 -38.72 5.18
CA TYR A 508 -31.79 -38.17 5.09
C TYR A 508 -32.35 -37.68 6.42
N SER A 509 -31.82 -38.10 7.54
CA SER A 509 -32.30 -37.66 8.88
C SER A 509 -31.88 -36.28 9.27
N ILE A 510 -31.15 -35.55 8.39
CA ILE A 510 -30.64 -34.19 8.66
C ILE A 510 -31.62 -33.08 8.31
N ASP A 511 -32.70 -33.39 7.59
CA ASP A 511 -33.69 -32.43 7.09
C ASP A 511 -34.24 -31.50 8.16
N TYR A 512 -34.55 -32.04 9.35
CA TYR A 512 -35.08 -31.25 10.42
C TYR A 512 -34.10 -30.16 10.91
N LEU A 513 -32.79 -30.47 10.90
CA LEU A 513 -31.76 -29.47 11.29
C LEU A 513 -31.68 -28.35 10.27
N PHE A 514 -31.74 -28.65 8.99
CA PHE A 514 -31.75 -27.62 7.96
C PHE A 514 -33.03 -26.82 7.92
N LYS A 515 -34.18 -27.41 8.27
CA LYS A 515 -35.44 -26.69 8.44
C LYS A 515 -35.34 -25.68 9.60
N ASP A 516 -34.85 -26.13 10.77
CA ASP A 516 -34.64 -25.26 11.91
C ASP A 516 -33.60 -24.17 11.63
N LEU A 517 -32.54 -24.51 10.84
CA LEU A 517 -31.50 -23.58 10.39
C LEU A 517 -32.10 -22.47 9.50
N ASN A 518 -32.96 -22.82 8.53
CA ASN A 518 -33.65 -21.87 7.64
C ASN A 518 -34.59 -20.94 8.41
N GLU A 519 -35.40 -21.49 9.31
CA GLU A 519 -36.30 -20.68 10.15
C GLU A 519 -35.50 -19.70 11.01
N THR A 520 -34.43 -20.19 11.63
CA THR A 520 -33.55 -19.34 12.44
C THR A 520 -32.81 -18.30 11.58
N PHE A 521 -32.38 -18.65 10.38
CA PHE A 521 -31.71 -17.70 9.46
C PHE A 521 -32.67 -16.58 9.01
N SER A 522 -33.90 -16.91 8.71
CA SER A 522 -34.93 -15.91 8.35
C SER A 522 -35.21 -14.93 9.49
N LEU A 523 -35.26 -15.44 10.73
CA LEU A 523 -35.39 -14.61 11.93
C LEU A 523 -34.13 -13.79 12.18
N LEU A 524 -32.98 -14.37 11.99
CA LEU A 524 -31.68 -13.69 12.09
C LEU A 524 -31.58 -12.46 11.17
N VAL A 525 -31.95 -12.61 9.90
CA VAL A 525 -31.94 -11.50 8.94
C VAL A 525 -32.97 -10.43 9.34
N SER A 526 -34.16 -10.84 9.79
CA SER A 526 -35.23 -9.93 10.22
C SER A 526 -34.81 -9.14 11.47
N THR A 527 -34.27 -9.79 12.51
CA THR A 527 -33.82 -9.11 13.73
C THR A 527 -32.64 -8.18 13.45
N PHE A 528 -31.74 -8.54 12.52
CA PHE A 528 -30.69 -7.65 12.05
C PHE A 528 -31.26 -6.37 11.44
N ASP A 529 -32.22 -6.49 10.51
CA ASP A 529 -32.80 -5.34 9.84
C ASP A 529 -33.52 -4.42 10.83
N ILE A 530 -34.24 -4.98 11.81
CA ILE A 530 -34.91 -4.21 12.86
C ILE A 530 -33.90 -3.43 13.72
N ALA A 531 -32.83 -4.06 14.17
CA ALA A 531 -31.79 -3.40 14.97
C ALA A 531 -31.07 -2.26 14.18
N ILE A 532 -30.81 -2.49 12.89
CA ILE A 532 -30.21 -1.47 12.02
C ILE A 532 -31.17 -0.32 11.74
N ASP A 533 -32.47 -0.61 11.54
CA ASP A 533 -33.47 0.43 11.36
C ASP A 533 -33.60 1.34 12.60
N ASP A 534 -33.39 0.81 13.80
CA ASP A 534 -33.37 1.63 15.03
C ASP A 534 -32.17 2.58 15.02
N LEU A 535 -30.95 2.09 14.66
CA LEU A 535 -29.78 2.94 14.51
C LEU A 535 -29.99 4.06 13.48
N VAL A 536 -30.53 3.71 12.31
CA VAL A 536 -30.77 4.66 11.22
C VAL A 536 -31.82 5.71 11.63
N LYS A 537 -32.92 5.31 12.27
CA LYS A 537 -33.97 6.22 12.76
C LYS A 537 -33.42 7.21 13.78
N ASN A 538 -32.57 6.75 14.72
CA ASN A 538 -31.94 7.61 15.69
C ASN A 538 -30.97 8.61 15.03
N MET A 539 -30.19 8.16 14.06
CA MET A 539 -29.26 9.02 13.32
C MET A 539 -29.97 10.09 12.49
N LEU A 540 -31.08 9.75 11.84
CA LEU A 540 -31.88 10.70 11.04
C LEU A 540 -32.56 11.79 11.89
N LYS A 541 -32.76 11.57 13.20
CA LYS A 541 -33.24 12.60 14.12
C LYS A 541 -32.19 13.66 14.44
N MET A 542 -30.90 13.39 14.22
CA MET A 542 -29.82 14.30 14.55
C MET A 542 -29.68 15.42 13.51
N PRO A 543 -29.34 16.66 13.92
CA PRO A 543 -29.18 17.77 12.99
C PRO A 543 -28.01 17.54 12.05
N VAL A 544 -28.24 17.77 10.76
CA VAL A 544 -27.21 17.69 9.71
C VAL A 544 -26.50 19.04 9.58
N LYS A 545 -25.17 19.02 9.57
CA LYS A 545 -24.40 20.24 9.23
C LYS A 545 -24.61 20.58 7.74
N ARG A 546 -25.01 21.82 7.45
CA ARG A 546 -25.22 22.27 6.06
C ARG A 546 -23.99 22.00 5.19
N GLY A 547 -24.20 21.34 4.05
CA GLY A 547 -23.16 21.06 3.06
C GLY A 547 -22.39 19.74 3.28
N HIS A 548 -22.71 18.96 4.31
CA HIS A 548 -22.08 17.64 4.54
C HIS A 548 -23.11 16.53 4.32
N SER A 549 -22.81 15.59 3.42
CA SER A 549 -23.63 14.38 3.24
C SER A 549 -23.24 13.27 4.24
N LYS A 550 -22.01 13.27 4.73
CA LYS A 550 -21.49 12.29 5.69
C LYS A 550 -21.60 12.84 7.11
N GLN A 551 -22.17 12.05 8.00
CA GLN A 551 -22.29 12.35 9.43
C GLN A 551 -21.48 11.34 10.25
N SER A 552 -20.89 11.83 11.35
CA SER A 552 -20.19 11.02 12.34
C SER A 552 -20.68 11.43 13.73
N ILE A 553 -21.29 10.52 14.48
CA ILE A 553 -21.96 10.81 15.74
C ILE A 553 -21.62 9.74 16.79
N LEU A 554 -21.25 10.16 18.01
CA LEU A 554 -21.00 9.24 19.12
C LEU A 554 -22.25 8.43 19.46
N LEU A 555 -22.07 7.13 19.68
CA LEU A 555 -23.16 6.21 20.01
C LEU A 555 -23.82 6.59 21.36
N SER A 556 -23.08 7.18 22.28
CA SER A 556 -23.60 7.69 23.56
C SER A 556 -24.65 8.81 23.42
N ASN A 557 -24.78 9.41 22.23
CA ASN A 557 -25.78 10.43 21.96
C ASN A 557 -27.14 9.85 21.51
N PHE A 558 -27.24 8.52 21.40
CA PHE A 558 -28.45 7.82 20.98
C PHE A 558 -29.15 7.14 22.18
N GLU A 559 -30.45 7.14 22.15
CA GLU A 559 -31.27 6.29 23.01
C GLU A 559 -31.59 4.99 22.26
N LEU A 560 -30.65 4.00 22.37
CA LEU A 560 -30.80 2.73 21.69
C LEU A 560 -31.67 1.78 22.49
N ASP A 561 -32.50 1.01 21.79
CA ASP A 561 -33.19 -0.13 22.35
C ASP A 561 -32.24 -1.36 22.36
N TYR A 562 -31.48 -1.50 23.44
CA TYR A 562 -30.50 -2.59 23.58
C TYR A 562 -31.13 -3.99 23.53
N GLU A 563 -32.43 -4.13 23.81
CA GLU A 563 -33.13 -5.41 23.71
C GLU A 563 -33.12 -5.92 22.25
N LEU A 564 -33.25 -5.03 21.27
CA LEU A 564 -33.19 -5.41 19.84
C LEU A 564 -31.86 -6.03 19.47
N PHE A 565 -30.76 -5.47 19.98
CA PHE A 565 -29.41 -5.98 19.72
C PHE A 565 -29.13 -7.30 20.42
N ASP A 566 -29.70 -7.51 21.63
CA ASP A 566 -29.59 -8.77 22.35
C ASP A 566 -30.41 -9.87 21.67
N ILE A 567 -31.62 -9.56 21.22
CA ILE A 567 -32.47 -10.51 20.46
C ILE A 567 -31.72 -10.98 19.20
N HIS A 568 -31.09 -10.07 18.45
CA HIS A 568 -30.29 -10.45 17.28
C HIS A 568 -29.10 -11.33 17.67
N PHE A 569 -28.40 -11.02 18.74
CA PHE A 569 -27.30 -11.86 19.27
C PHE A 569 -27.81 -13.27 19.63
N GLN A 570 -28.93 -13.40 20.28
CA GLN A 570 -29.51 -14.72 20.60
C GLN A 570 -29.85 -15.53 19.34
N MET A 571 -30.31 -14.86 18.26
CA MET A 571 -30.56 -15.52 16.98
C MET A 571 -29.26 -15.97 16.30
N LEU A 572 -28.17 -15.16 16.39
CA LEU A 572 -26.84 -15.53 15.93
C LEU A 572 -26.33 -16.78 16.64
N GLN A 573 -26.39 -16.82 17.96
CA GLN A 573 -25.97 -17.98 18.77
C GLN A 573 -26.75 -19.24 18.39
N LYS A 574 -28.09 -19.14 18.30
CA LYS A 574 -28.93 -20.26 17.91
C LYS A 574 -28.59 -20.78 16.52
N TRP A 575 -28.34 -19.90 15.55
CA TRP A 575 -27.96 -20.29 14.20
C TRP A 575 -26.57 -20.98 14.19
N ILE A 576 -25.59 -20.45 14.92
CA ILE A 576 -24.25 -21.04 15.08
C ILE A 576 -24.36 -22.46 15.66
N ASP A 577 -25.11 -22.63 16.75
CA ASP A 577 -25.30 -23.93 17.40
C ASP A 577 -25.88 -24.99 16.45
N LEU A 578 -26.86 -24.60 15.63
CA LEU A 578 -27.45 -25.47 14.62
C LEU A 578 -26.46 -25.83 13.52
N ALA A 579 -25.73 -24.83 13.01
CA ALA A 579 -24.71 -25.03 11.97
C ALA A 579 -23.56 -25.92 12.46
N GLU A 580 -23.12 -25.79 13.73
CA GLU A 580 -22.12 -26.67 14.35
C GLU A 580 -22.61 -28.11 14.47
N LYS A 581 -23.85 -28.33 14.95
CA LYS A 581 -24.45 -29.67 15.01
C LYS A 581 -24.49 -30.34 13.65
N ILE A 582 -24.76 -29.58 12.59
CA ILE A 582 -24.69 -30.08 11.22
C ILE A 582 -23.27 -30.50 10.85
N VAL A 583 -22.29 -29.67 11.14
CA VAL A 583 -20.86 -29.97 10.87
C VAL A 583 -20.38 -31.20 11.66
N GLU A 584 -20.73 -31.31 12.94
CA GLU A 584 -20.37 -32.46 13.78
C GLU A 584 -20.99 -33.77 13.27
N ARG A 585 -22.22 -33.69 12.77
CA ARG A 585 -22.90 -34.87 12.22
C ARG A 585 -22.29 -35.31 10.91
N THR A 586 -21.98 -34.35 10.04
CA THR A 586 -21.32 -34.60 8.76
C THR A 586 -19.87 -35.10 8.89
N ALA A 587 -19.16 -34.73 9.97
CA ALA A 587 -17.82 -35.24 10.26
C ALA A 587 -17.75 -36.77 10.50
N LYS A 588 -18.90 -37.38 10.79
CA LYS A 588 -19.02 -38.84 11.01
C LYS A 588 -19.34 -39.65 9.75
N LEU A 589 -19.57 -38.98 8.61
CA LEU A 589 -19.89 -39.61 7.32
C LEU A 589 -18.63 -40.19 6.63
N PRO A 590 -18.80 -41.14 5.67
CA PRO A 590 -17.66 -41.78 5.02
C PRO A 590 -16.74 -40.77 4.35
N LYS A 591 -15.42 -41.06 4.35
CA LYS A 591 -14.36 -40.12 3.91
C LYS A 591 -14.15 -39.99 2.40
N ASP A 592 -14.89 -40.74 1.57
CA ASP A 592 -14.69 -40.72 0.12
C ASP A 592 -15.45 -39.58 -0.57
N MET A 593 -15.15 -38.35 -0.15
CA MET A 593 -15.69 -37.14 -0.78
C MET A 593 -14.93 -36.78 -2.05
N THR A 594 -15.63 -36.43 -3.10
CA THR A 594 -15.08 -35.81 -4.30
C THR A 594 -14.43 -34.46 -3.97
N LEU A 595 -13.57 -33.92 -4.83
CA LEU A 595 -12.92 -32.63 -4.61
C LEU A 595 -13.97 -31.50 -4.45
N SER A 596 -15.02 -31.50 -5.30
CA SER A 596 -16.08 -30.50 -5.24
C SER A 596 -16.84 -30.52 -3.90
N GLU A 597 -17.11 -31.71 -3.37
CA GLU A 597 -17.76 -31.88 -2.05
C GLU A 597 -16.87 -31.41 -0.90
N GLN A 598 -15.56 -31.64 -1.00
CA GLN A 598 -14.59 -31.11 -0.02
C GLN A 598 -14.54 -29.59 -0.05
N LEU A 599 -14.60 -28.96 -1.23
CA LEU A 599 -14.65 -27.52 -1.38
C LEU A 599 -15.89 -26.90 -0.72
N ILE A 600 -17.09 -27.44 -1.02
CA ILE A 600 -18.35 -26.99 -0.41
C ILE A 600 -18.28 -27.08 1.12
N THR A 601 -17.75 -28.22 1.64
CA THR A 601 -17.62 -28.41 3.10
C THR A 601 -16.62 -27.44 3.72
N SER A 602 -15.51 -27.15 3.04
CA SER A 602 -14.52 -26.19 3.50
C SER A 602 -15.06 -24.77 3.49
N GLU A 603 -15.83 -24.40 2.47
CA GLU A 603 -16.46 -23.09 2.33
C GLU A 603 -17.54 -22.90 3.40
N TRP A 604 -18.34 -23.93 3.71
CA TRP A 604 -19.30 -23.90 4.82
C TRP A 604 -18.63 -23.61 6.16
N LYS A 605 -17.53 -24.30 6.47
CA LYS A 605 -16.74 -24.09 7.69
C LYS A 605 -16.14 -22.69 7.75
N TYR A 606 -15.66 -22.16 6.61
CA TYR A 606 -15.14 -20.81 6.53
C TYR A 606 -16.21 -19.79 6.91
N TRP A 607 -17.38 -19.81 6.28
CA TRP A 607 -18.46 -18.86 6.57
C TRP A 607 -19.05 -19.01 7.96
N LEU A 608 -19.09 -20.23 8.50
CA LEU A 608 -19.47 -20.44 9.91
C LEU A 608 -18.50 -19.73 10.86
N ASN A 609 -17.20 -19.82 10.61
CA ASN A 609 -16.20 -19.10 11.41
C ASN A 609 -16.31 -17.58 11.24
N GLU A 610 -16.58 -17.10 10.02
CA GLU A 610 -16.83 -15.69 9.76
C GLU A 610 -18.02 -15.16 10.57
N ILE A 611 -19.13 -15.88 10.63
CA ILE A 611 -20.29 -15.48 11.48
C ILE A 611 -19.90 -15.47 12.95
N LYS A 612 -19.14 -16.45 13.45
CA LYS A 612 -18.67 -16.46 14.84
C LYS A 612 -17.84 -15.24 15.17
N MET A 613 -16.88 -14.90 14.30
CA MET A 613 -16.07 -13.71 14.48
C MET A 613 -16.92 -12.43 14.49
N LYS A 614 -17.84 -12.30 13.52
CA LYS A 614 -18.77 -11.17 13.46
C LYS A 614 -19.74 -11.11 14.64
N THR A 615 -20.12 -12.25 15.21
CA THR A 615 -20.91 -12.30 16.44
C THR A 615 -20.11 -11.73 17.62
N GLY A 616 -18.83 -12.04 17.73
CA GLY A 616 -17.94 -11.41 18.71
C GLY A 616 -17.84 -9.89 18.51
N GLU A 617 -17.67 -9.42 17.28
CA GLU A 617 -17.68 -7.99 16.94
C GLU A 617 -19.01 -7.30 17.33
N TRP A 618 -20.14 -7.96 17.07
CA TRP A 618 -21.47 -7.47 17.45
C TRP A 618 -21.59 -7.26 18.96
N VAL A 619 -21.20 -8.27 19.75
CA VAL A 619 -21.21 -8.20 21.22
C VAL A 619 -20.30 -7.07 21.72
N ASP A 620 -19.07 -7.02 21.18
CA ASP A 620 -18.09 -6.00 21.55
C ASP A 620 -18.63 -4.59 21.30
N ILE A 621 -19.24 -4.33 20.14
CA ILE A 621 -19.68 -2.99 19.75
C ILE A 621 -20.97 -2.58 20.47
N PHE A 622 -21.98 -3.46 20.52
CA PHE A 622 -23.33 -3.08 20.92
C PHE A 622 -23.73 -3.52 22.33
N LEU A 623 -23.12 -4.59 22.87
CA LEU A 623 -23.54 -5.21 24.13
C LEU A 623 -22.51 -5.10 25.26
N SER A 624 -21.25 -4.71 24.96
CA SER A 624 -20.22 -4.58 25.96
C SER A 624 -20.10 -3.16 26.55
N SER A 625 -19.50 -3.03 27.73
CA SER A 625 -19.21 -1.73 28.34
C SER A 625 -18.27 -0.89 27.46
N THR A 626 -18.49 0.42 27.42
CA THR A 626 -17.77 1.35 26.56
C THR A 626 -16.92 2.39 27.30
N THR A 627 -16.70 2.24 28.62
CA THR A 627 -16.03 3.27 29.43
C THR A 627 -14.61 3.63 28.96
N ASP A 628 -13.87 2.67 28.38
CA ASP A 628 -12.51 2.84 27.89
C ASP A 628 -12.40 2.90 26.36
N TYR A 629 -13.55 2.96 25.71
CA TYR A 629 -13.66 3.03 24.25
C TYR A 629 -14.49 4.23 23.82
N SER A 630 -14.15 4.78 22.65
CA SER A 630 -15.02 5.68 21.90
C SER A 630 -15.76 4.88 20.86
N VAL A 631 -17.11 4.95 20.89
CA VAL A 631 -17.96 4.26 19.90
C VAL A 631 -18.78 5.30 19.15
N TRP A 632 -18.70 5.26 17.81
CA TRP A 632 -19.42 6.20 16.98
C TRP A 632 -19.96 5.57 15.70
N LEU A 633 -20.94 6.22 15.13
CA LEU A 633 -21.63 5.87 13.91
C LEU A 633 -21.18 6.80 12.78
N GLU A 634 -20.93 6.26 11.59
CA GLU A 634 -20.75 7.03 10.36
C GLU A 634 -21.73 6.59 9.29
N MET A 635 -22.37 7.56 8.62
CA MET A 635 -23.29 7.29 7.52
C MET A 635 -23.31 8.43 6.51
N ASP A 636 -23.39 8.10 5.23
CA ASP A 636 -23.67 9.06 4.15
C ASP A 636 -25.16 9.01 3.81
N GLN A 637 -25.82 10.17 3.93
CA GLN A 637 -27.27 10.27 3.70
C GLN A 637 -27.69 9.93 2.26
N ARG A 638 -26.78 9.94 1.31
CA ARG A 638 -27.06 9.56 -0.08
C ARG A 638 -27.16 8.06 -0.30
N SER A 639 -26.70 7.25 0.67
CA SER A 639 -26.67 5.78 0.56
C SER A 639 -27.03 5.12 1.89
N ILE A 640 -28.29 5.22 2.27
CA ILE A 640 -28.86 4.65 3.50
C ILE A 640 -29.52 3.30 3.19
N PRO A 641 -29.31 2.24 3.98
CA PRO A 641 -28.36 2.06 5.07
C PRO A 641 -26.97 1.57 4.57
N GLY A 642 -26.73 1.50 3.26
CA GLY A 642 -25.54 0.89 2.66
C GLY A 642 -24.21 1.49 3.13
N SER A 643 -24.17 2.78 3.51
CA SER A 643 -22.99 3.47 4.00
C SER A 643 -22.85 3.46 5.54
N LEU A 644 -23.68 2.69 6.25
CA LEU A 644 -23.63 2.62 7.70
C LEU A 644 -22.42 1.84 8.19
N HIS A 645 -21.60 2.51 8.99
CA HIS A 645 -20.49 1.93 9.73
C HIS A 645 -20.58 2.32 11.22
N VAL A 646 -20.21 1.39 12.10
CA VAL A 646 -20.01 1.68 13.52
C VAL A 646 -18.58 1.33 13.88
N PHE A 647 -17.89 2.26 14.53
CA PHE A 647 -16.52 2.11 14.97
C PHE A 647 -16.44 2.08 16.49
N LYS A 648 -15.64 1.18 17.03
CA LYS A 648 -15.25 1.15 18.43
C LYS A 648 -13.74 1.19 18.51
N LYS A 649 -13.17 2.24 19.14
CA LYS A 649 -11.72 2.40 19.31
C LYS A 649 -11.36 2.68 20.77
N PRO A 650 -10.22 2.17 21.25
CA PRO A 650 -9.74 2.46 22.60
C PRO A 650 -9.41 3.95 22.76
N ILE A 651 -9.71 4.52 23.93
CA ILE A 651 -9.36 5.91 24.26
C ILE A 651 -7.87 6.04 24.57
N SER A 652 -7.27 4.99 25.16
CA SER A 652 -5.84 4.93 25.48
C SER A 652 -5.20 3.70 24.85
N SER A 653 -3.97 3.86 24.38
CA SER A 653 -3.14 2.75 23.85
C SER A 653 -2.23 2.14 24.91
N SER A 654 -2.07 2.80 26.08
CA SER A 654 -1.05 2.43 27.06
C SER A 654 -1.23 1.02 27.63
N GLU A 655 -2.48 0.57 27.86
CA GLU A 655 -2.77 -0.77 28.37
C GLU A 655 -2.36 -1.86 27.39
N ALA A 656 -2.72 -1.70 26.11
CA ALA A 656 -2.34 -2.65 25.07
C ALA A 656 -0.81 -2.74 24.90
N VAL A 657 -0.10 -1.61 25.03
CA VAL A 657 1.37 -1.58 24.99
C VAL A 657 1.95 -2.26 26.22
N GLU A 658 1.42 -1.96 27.42
CA GLU A 658 1.86 -2.59 28.67
C GLU A 658 1.71 -4.11 28.62
N GLU A 659 0.59 -4.59 28.11
CA GLU A 659 0.36 -6.01 27.95
C GLU A 659 1.44 -6.73 27.12
N VAL A 660 1.93 -6.12 26.05
CA VAL A 660 3.00 -6.71 25.21
C VAL A 660 4.34 -6.71 25.92
N PHE A 661 4.70 -5.60 26.58
CA PHE A 661 6.06 -5.40 27.09
C PHE A 661 6.25 -5.78 28.56
N GLN A 662 5.18 -5.99 29.33
CA GLN A 662 5.25 -6.31 30.76
C GLN A 662 6.18 -7.49 31.07
N GLN A 663 6.10 -8.57 30.29
CA GLN A 663 6.93 -9.75 30.48
C GLN A 663 8.41 -9.55 30.10
N TRP A 664 8.73 -8.51 29.32
CA TRP A 664 10.07 -8.23 28.80
C TRP A 664 10.83 -7.19 29.62
N ARG A 665 10.11 -6.34 30.36
CA ARG A 665 10.73 -5.30 31.19
C ARG A 665 11.62 -5.91 32.30
N GLY A 666 12.88 -5.48 32.30
CA GLY A 666 13.92 -6.01 33.23
C GLY A 666 14.52 -7.36 32.82
N GLU A 667 13.93 -8.05 31.84
CA GLU A 667 14.45 -9.33 31.32
C GLU A 667 15.29 -9.16 30.07
N ILE A 668 14.91 -8.21 29.20
CA ILE A 668 15.60 -7.88 27.95
C ILE A 668 15.81 -6.36 27.82
N GLY A 669 16.73 -5.94 26.93
CA GLY A 669 16.88 -4.53 26.57
C GLY A 669 15.78 -4.07 25.62
N ILE A 670 15.14 -2.92 25.90
CA ILE A 670 14.05 -2.36 25.06
C ILE A 670 14.44 -0.96 24.61
N VAL A 671 14.43 -0.72 23.30
CA VAL A 671 14.75 0.57 22.69
C VAL A 671 13.56 1.06 21.87
N TRP A 672 13.01 2.20 22.26
CA TRP A 672 12.00 2.93 21.51
C TRP A 672 12.67 4.04 20.72
N THR A 673 12.59 4.04 19.40
CA THR A 673 13.24 5.06 18.58
C THR A 673 12.31 5.66 17.54
N SER A 674 12.41 6.96 17.35
CA SER A 674 11.63 7.71 16.34
C SER A 674 12.31 9.03 15.99
N GLY A 675 11.95 9.62 14.84
CA GLY A 675 12.29 11.00 14.49
C GLY A 675 11.53 12.04 15.30
N THR A 676 10.38 11.67 15.90
CA THR A 676 9.47 12.57 16.61
C THR A 676 8.86 11.88 17.83
N LEU A 677 9.44 12.10 19.01
CA LEU A 677 8.96 11.56 20.30
C LEU A 677 8.61 12.66 21.32
N THR A 678 9.27 13.78 21.23
CA THR A 678 9.13 14.88 22.20
C THR A 678 8.45 16.08 21.56
N VAL A 679 7.78 16.88 22.37
CA VAL A 679 7.27 18.20 21.96
C VAL A 679 7.74 19.27 22.92
N PRO A 680 7.92 20.53 22.48
CA PRO A 680 8.20 21.64 23.40
C PRO A 680 7.16 21.66 24.55
N GLY A 681 7.61 21.89 25.76
CA GLY A 681 6.72 21.91 26.92
C GLY A 681 6.22 20.56 27.45
N ASN A 682 6.26 19.47 26.65
CA ASN A 682 5.85 18.11 27.09
C ASN A 682 6.74 17.03 26.48
N LYS A 683 7.93 16.85 27.01
CA LYS A 683 8.90 15.85 26.51
C LYS A 683 8.42 14.39 26.62
N ARG A 684 7.43 14.11 27.46
CA ARG A 684 6.92 12.73 27.69
C ARG A 684 5.61 12.44 26.95
N PHE A 685 5.17 13.30 26.04
CA PHE A 685 3.86 13.16 25.40
C PHE A 685 3.66 11.77 24.76
N ILE A 686 4.54 11.37 23.86
CA ILE A 686 4.46 10.03 23.21
C ILE A 686 4.82 8.91 24.22
N ALA A 687 5.81 9.12 25.08
CA ALA A 687 6.17 8.15 26.12
C ALA A 687 4.99 7.81 27.05
N ASN A 688 4.15 8.79 27.37
CA ASN A 688 2.93 8.57 28.17
C ASN A 688 1.85 7.80 27.38
N GLN A 689 1.70 8.08 26.09
CA GLN A 689 0.79 7.32 25.22
C GLN A 689 1.24 5.87 25.04
N LEU A 690 2.56 5.61 25.05
CA LEU A 690 3.16 4.27 25.04
C LEU A 690 3.14 3.59 26.42
N GLY A 691 2.66 4.25 27.47
CA GLY A 691 2.69 3.69 28.82
C GLY A 691 4.09 3.46 29.35
N LEU A 692 5.11 4.24 28.90
CA LEU A 692 6.48 4.03 29.37
C LEU A 692 6.64 4.46 30.83
N PRO A 693 7.36 3.68 31.65
CA PRO A 693 7.62 3.99 33.05
C PRO A 693 8.23 5.40 33.20
N LEU A 694 7.95 6.08 34.31
CA LEU A 694 8.57 7.38 34.59
C LEU A 694 10.09 7.30 34.72
N THR A 695 10.60 6.12 35.05
CA THR A 695 12.04 5.81 35.12
C THR A 695 12.69 5.62 33.74
N CYS A 696 11.92 5.39 32.69
CA CYS A 696 12.46 5.26 31.34
C CYS A 696 13.07 6.60 30.87
N PRO A 697 14.40 6.67 30.62
CA PRO A 697 15.05 7.88 30.18
C PRO A 697 14.67 8.20 28.73
N ILE A 698 14.56 9.52 28.43
CA ILE A 698 14.33 10.00 27.07
C ILE A 698 15.59 10.77 26.65
N LYS A 699 16.24 10.31 25.58
CA LYS A 699 17.42 10.98 24.99
C LYS A 699 17.08 11.50 23.60
N SER A 700 17.63 12.66 23.26
CA SER A 700 17.45 13.28 21.94
C SER A 700 18.82 13.50 21.28
N TYR A 701 18.94 13.13 20.02
CA TYR A 701 20.11 13.32 19.18
C TYR A 701 19.74 14.18 17.99
N GLY A 702 20.30 15.40 17.93
CA GLY A 702 20.05 16.37 16.87
C GLY A 702 20.85 16.07 15.60
N SER A 703 20.36 16.58 14.49
CA SER A 703 21.04 16.55 13.18
C SER A 703 22.38 17.31 13.23
N PRO A 704 23.31 17.02 12.31
CA PRO A 704 24.52 17.84 12.13
C PRO A 704 24.17 19.32 11.92
N LYS A 705 25.04 20.24 12.37
CA LYS A 705 24.77 21.70 12.37
C LYS A 705 24.34 22.25 11.02
N ASP A 706 24.92 21.75 9.94
CA ASP A 706 24.69 22.27 8.59
C ASP A 706 23.62 21.48 7.80
N PHE A 707 22.98 20.52 8.43
CA PHE A 707 22.04 19.61 7.77
C PHE A 707 20.84 20.31 7.16
N TYR A 708 20.34 21.38 7.82
CA TYR A 708 19.16 22.11 7.40
C TYR A 708 19.49 23.46 6.73
N ASN A 709 20.72 23.71 6.32
CA ASN A 709 21.10 24.97 5.65
C ASN A 709 20.34 25.21 4.34
N GLY A 710 19.90 24.13 3.68
CA GLY A 710 19.05 24.12 2.50
C GLY A 710 17.55 24.35 2.79
N ALA A 711 17.13 24.53 4.05
CA ALA A 711 15.73 24.75 4.40
C ALA A 711 15.44 26.22 4.75
N ARG A 712 14.28 26.71 4.33
CA ARG A 712 13.73 28.00 4.75
C ARG A 712 12.27 27.87 5.17
N LEU A 713 11.90 28.51 6.27
CA LEU A 713 10.49 28.65 6.70
C LEU A 713 10.00 30.04 6.32
N PHE A 714 8.90 30.08 5.58
CA PHE A 714 8.15 31.29 5.30
C PHE A 714 6.80 31.27 6.03
N ILE A 715 6.47 32.38 6.70
CA ILE A 715 5.17 32.64 7.30
C ILE A 715 4.57 33.81 6.54
N VAL A 716 3.45 33.59 5.87
CA VAL A 716 2.81 34.59 5.01
C VAL A 716 1.91 35.50 5.86
N GLU A 717 2.30 36.76 6.02
CA GLU A 717 1.66 37.69 6.96
C GLU A 717 0.35 38.35 6.45
N ASP A 718 0.16 38.42 5.14
CA ASP A 718 -0.97 39.06 4.49
C ASP A 718 -2.11 38.07 4.13
N MET A 719 -1.97 36.79 4.48
CA MET A 719 -3.08 35.86 4.36
C MET A 719 -4.27 36.25 5.23
N PRO A 720 -5.51 36.11 4.74
CA PRO A 720 -6.69 36.43 5.51
C PRO A 720 -6.85 35.54 6.75
N HIS A 721 -7.33 36.14 7.86
CA HIS A 721 -7.69 35.35 9.04
C HIS A 721 -8.95 34.51 8.76
N ILE A 722 -8.85 33.20 8.82
CA ILE A 722 -9.95 32.29 8.51
C ILE A 722 -11.23 32.49 9.33
N GLN A 723 -11.13 33.11 10.53
CA GLN A 723 -12.27 33.40 11.37
C GLN A 723 -12.93 34.77 11.04
N GLN A 724 -12.31 35.59 10.18
CA GLN A 724 -12.73 36.94 9.85
C GLN A 724 -13.23 37.09 8.42
N VAL A 725 -13.00 36.10 7.55
CA VAL A 725 -13.41 36.12 6.16
C VAL A 725 -14.32 34.93 5.84
N SER A 726 -15.01 34.97 4.71
CA SER A 726 -15.78 33.82 4.23
C SER A 726 -14.86 32.65 3.87
N GLN A 727 -15.40 31.44 3.90
CA GLN A 727 -14.64 30.25 3.47
C GLN A 727 -14.18 30.39 2.00
N THR A 728 -14.98 31.02 1.15
CA THR A 728 -14.65 31.26 -0.27
C THR A 728 -13.45 32.18 -0.40
N ASP A 729 -13.47 33.36 0.27
CA ASP A 729 -12.35 34.29 0.20
C ASP A 729 -11.04 33.70 0.72
N PHE A 730 -11.12 32.85 1.75
CA PHE A 730 -9.94 32.13 2.23
C PHE A 730 -9.42 31.10 1.20
N ILE A 731 -10.32 30.37 0.53
CA ILE A 731 -9.94 29.40 -0.51
C ILE A 731 -9.30 30.10 -1.72
N GLU A 732 -9.83 31.27 -2.12
CA GLU A 732 -9.25 32.09 -3.19
C GLU A 732 -7.82 32.53 -2.84
N ALA A 733 -7.59 33.04 -1.63
CA ALA A 733 -6.27 33.40 -1.18
C ALA A 733 -5.29 32.20 -1.11
N VAL A 734 -5.78 31.04 -0.69
CA VAL A 734 -4.98 29.80 -0.68
C VAL A 734 -4.64 29.37 -2.10
N ALA A 735 -5.60 29.42 -3.03
CA ALA A 735 -5.36 29.04 -4.43
C ALA A 735 -4.31 29.96 -5.08
N ASP A 736 -4.40 31.28 -4.84
CA ASP A 736 -3.41 32.24 -5.32
C ASP A 736 -2.00 31.96 -4.74
N ALA A 737 -1.89 31.77 -3.43
CA ALA A 737 -0.61 31.45 -2.79
C ALA A 737 0.01 30.14 -3.33
N VAL A 738 -0.82 29.12 -3.58
CA VAL A 738 -0.36 27.85 -4.17
C VAL A 738 0.11 28.07 -5.61
N ILE A 739 -0.67 28.77 -6.45
CA ILE A 739 -0.30 29.04 -7.85
C ILE A 739 1.04 29.79 -7.91
N GLN A 740 1.20 30.89 -7.18
CA GLN A 740 2.43 31.67 -7.18
C GLN A 740 3.63 30.85 -6.69
N THR A 741 3.45 30.03 -5.65
CA THR A 741 4.52 29.16 -5.16
C THR A 741 4.91 28.10 -6.21
N VAL A 742 3.92 27.46 -6.85
CA VAL A 742 4.17 26.42 -7.88
C VAL A 742 4.92 27.00 -9.07
N LEU A 743 4.56 28.20 -9.51
CA LEU A 743 5.23 28.87 -10.62
C LEU A 743 6.69 29.21 -10.31
N VAL A 744 7.00 29.76 -9.12
CA VAL A 744 8.36 30.13 -8.74
C VAL A 744 9.28 28.95 -8.40
N THR A 745 8.69 27.80 -7.99
CA THR A 745 9.44 26.56 -7.68
C THR A 745 9.45 25.58 -8.83
N GLU A 746 8.86 25.91 -9.97
CA GLU A 746 8.70 25.03 -11.14
C GLU A 746 8.02 23.69 -10.83
N GLY A 747 7.11 23.66 -9.86
CA GLY A 747 6.43 22.45 -9.40
C GLY A 747 7.11 21.78 -8.22
N ARG A 748 6.96 20.43 -8.11
CA ARG A 748 7.43 19.62 -6.98
C ARG A 748 6.95 20.13 -5.61
N CYS A 749 5.67 20.56 -5.60
CA CYS A 749 5.03 21.14 -4.42
C CYS A 749 4.09 20.13 -3.75
N PHE A 750 4.14 20.10 -2.42
CA PHE A 750 3.23 19.31 -1.60
C PHE A 750 2.36 20.23 -0.76
N VAL A 751 1.04 20.22 -0.99
CA VAL A 751 0.08 21.09 -0.32
C VAL A 751 -0.74 20.30 0.70
N LEU A 752 -0.62 20.67 1.96
CA LEU A 752 -1.17 19.96 3.11
C LEU A 752 -2.41 20.66 3.68
N PHE A 753 -3.53 19.96 3.60
CA PHE A 753 -4.83 20.43 4.11
C PHE A 753 -5.24 19.67 5.38
N THR A 754 -6.14 20.28 6.14
CA THR A 754 -6.83 19.65 7.29
C THR A 754 -8.28 19.25 6.97
N SER A 755 -8.77 19.58 5.75
CA SER A 755 -10.15 19.35 5.33
C SER A 755 -10.19 18.90 3.86
N GLN A 756 -10.89 17.79 3.59
CA GLN A 756 -11.11 17.27 2.24
C GLN A 756 -11.97 18.21 1.39
N ASP A 757 -12.96 18.89 1.99
CA ASP A 757 -13.80 19.85 1.28
C ASP A 757 -13.01 21.10 0.83
N MET A 758 -12.13 21.60 1.70
CA MET A 758 -11.26 22.72 1.34
C MET A 758 -10.27 22.34 0.25
N LEU A 759 -9.63 21.16 0.36
CA LEU A 759 -8.74 20.62 -0.68
C LEU A 759 -9.46 20.58 -2.03
N ARG A 760 -10.65 19.95 -2.09
CA ARG A 760 -11.41 19.79 -3.32
C ARG A 760 -11.73 21.16 -3.96
N LYS A 761 -12.28 22.09 -3.21
CA LYS A 761 -12.64 23.42 -3.71
C LYS A 761 -11.43 24.23 -4.18
N THR A 762 -10.31 24.13 -3.47
CA THR A 762 -9.06 24.81 -3.87
C THR A 762 -8.53 24.23 -5.19
N VAL A 763 -8.52 22.90 -5.35
CA VAL A 763 -8.06 22.26 -6.58
C VAL A 763 -8.98 22.58 -7.77
N GLU A 764 -10.31 22.53 -7.57
CA GLU A 764 -11.29 22.94 -8.59
C GLU A 764 -11.02 24.38 -9.07
N LEU A 765 -10.80 25.31 -8.12
CA LEU A 765 -10.52 26.72 -8.44
C LEU A 765 -9.20 26.89 -9.20
N ILE A 766 -8.15 26.16 -8.82
CA ILE A 766 -6.85 26.18 -9.52
C ILE A 766 -7.01 25.63 -10.94
N GLN A 767 -7.74 24.55 -11.13
CA GLN A 767 -8.01 23.98 -12.46
C GLN A 767 -8.83 24.94 -13.33
N ASP A 768 -9.86 25.56 -12.79
CA ASP A 768 -10.71 26.52 -13.49
C ASP A 768 -9.95 27.79 -13.91
N SER A 769 -8.91 28.18 -13.15
CA SER A 769 -8.07 29.33 -13.49
C SER A 769 -7.22 29.14 -14.76
N GLY A 770 -6.91 27.91 -15.14
CA GLY A 770 -6.01 27.57 -16.24
C GLY A 770 -4.53 27.92 -16.05
N LEU A 771 -4.15 28.52 -14.88
CA LEU A 771 -2.78 29.04 -14.66
C LEU A 771 -1.74 27.94 -14.44
N LEU A 772 -2.16 26.71 -14.12
CA LEU A 772 -1.30 25.54 -13.92
C LEU A 772 -1.58 24.42 -14.92
N GLU A 773 -2.01 24.73 -16.16
CA GLU A 773 -2.29 23.71 -17.19
C GLU A 773 -1.07 22.88 -17.56
N GLU A 774 0.14 23.44 -17.45
CA GLU A 774 1.41 22.73 -17.69
C GLU A 774 1.85 21.84 -16.53
N TYR A 775 1.11 21.83 -15.41
CA TYR A 775 1.47 21.08 -14.22
C TYR A 775 0.53 19.91 -13.97
N MET A 776 1.10 18.77 -13.56
CA MET A 776 0.31 17.61 -13.16
C MET A 776 -0.22 17.76 -11.73
N LEU A 777 -1.53 17.90 -11.59
CA LEU A 777 -2.19 18.06 -10.30
C LEU A 777 -2.71 16.72 -9.78
N PHE A 778 -2.14 16.24 -8.68
CA PHE A 778 -2.53 15.01 -7.99
C PHE A 778 -3.27 15.36 -6.71
N ALA A 779 -4.55 15.06 -6.62
CA ALA A 779 -5.38 15.44 -5.47
C ALA A 779 -6.04 14.21 -4.83
N GLN A 780 -5.84 14.07 -3.53
CA GLN A 780 -6.46 12.99 -2.74
C GLN A 780 -7.98 13.05 -2.83
N GLY A 781 -8.61 11.92 -3.19
CA GLY A 781 -10.07 11.81 -3.31
C GLY A 781 -10.67 12.40 -4.59
N MET A 782 -9.85 13.02 -5.47
CA MET A 782 -10.25 13.52 -6.79
C MET A 782 -9.54 12.74 -7.91
N THR A 783 -8.22 12.57 -7.80
CA THR A 783 -7.45 11.75 -8.73
C THR A 783 -7.59 10.27 -8.35
N SER A 784 -7.89 9.41 -9.33
CA SER A 784 -8.05 7.97 -9.11
C SER A 784 -6.74 7.30 -8.69
N GLY A 785 -6.82 6.39 -7.72
CA GLY A 785 -5.69 5.57 -7.27
C GLY A 785 -5.48 5.58 -5.76
N SER A 786 -4.71 4.60 -5.29
CA SER A 786 -4.30 4.54 -3.88
C SER A 786 -3.35 5.70 -3.53
N ARG A 787 -3.21 5.99 -2.24
CA ARG A 787 -2.25 6.97 -1.71
C ARG A 787 -0.83 6.76 -2.27
N MET A 788 -0.36 5.52 -2.32
CA MET A 788 0.96 5.17 -2.85
C MET A 788 1.07 5.45 -4.35
N ARG A 789 -0.01 5.22 -5.10
CA ARG A 789 -0.04 5.52 -6.54
C ARG A 789 0.04 7.02 -6.81
N LEU A 790 -0.70 7.84 -6.04
CA LEU A 790 -0.63 9.29 -6.14
C LEU A 790 0.78 9.81 -5.87
N LEU A 791 1.43 9.28 -4.82
CA LEU A 791 2.78 9.64 -4.46
C LEU A 791 3.79 9.32 -5.56
N LYS A 792 3.77 8.09 -6.08
CA LYS A 792 4.68 7.67 -7.15
C LYS A 792 4.43 8.44 -8.45
N SER A 793 3.17 8.76 -8.75
CA SER A 793 2.86 9.63 -9.88
C SER A 793 3.43 11.03 -9.69
N PHE A 794 3.31 11.61 -8.50
CA PHE A 794 3.92 12.90 -8.15
C PHE A 794 5.45 12.89 -8.32
N GLN A 795 6.12 11.85 -7.85
CA GLN A 795 7.59 11.71 -7.96
C GLN A 795 8.10 11.62 -9.41
N ARG A 796 7.29 11.07 -10.30
CA ARG A 796 7.64 10.82 -11.70
C ARG A 796 7.71 12.10 -12.54
N PHE A 797 6.86 13.08 -12.23
CA PHE A 797 6.76 14.30 -13.02
C PHE A 797 7.50 15.46 -12.35
N ASN A 798 8.38 16.14 -13.09
CA ASN A 798 9.12 17.30 -12.58
C ASN A 798 8.18 18.47 -12.29
N ARG A 799 7.20 18.75 -13.18
CA ARG A 799 6.18 19.77 -12.99
C ARG A 799 4.92 19.16 -12.38
N SER A 800 4.94 18.88 -11.07
CA SER A 800 3.84 18.23 -10.37
C SER A 800 3.51 18.87 -9.04
N VAL A 801 2.22 18.79 -8.66
CA VAL A 801 1.70 19.25 -7.36
C VAL A 801 0.88 18.15 -6.72
N LEU A 802 1.15 17.84 -5.44
CA LEU A 802 0.41 16.85 -4.68
C LEU A 802 -0.41 17.53 -3.58
N PHE A 803 -1.72 17.34 -3.62
CA PHE A 803 -2.65 17.85 -2.62
C PHE A 803 -3.10 16.71 -1.69
N GLY A 804 -2.82 16.84 -0.39
CA GLY A 804 -3.11 15.80 0.60
C GLY A 804 -3.75 16.32 1.88
N THR A 805 -4.45 15.42 2.58
CA THR A 805 -5.00 15.67 3.92
C THR A 805 -4.23 14.88 5.00
N ASN A 806 -4.81 14.70 6.18
CA ASN A 806 -4.19 14.10 7.36
C ASN A 806 -3.38 12.82 7.07
N SER A 807 -3.86 11.95 6.19
CA SER A 807 -3.14 10.73 5.83
C SER A 807 -1.80 10.96 5.12
N PHE A 808 -1.58 12.14 4.55
CA PHE A 808 -0.31 12.52 3.91
C PHE A 808 0.65 13.26 4.83
N TRP A 809 0.22 13.69 6.02
CA TRP A 809 1.12 14.22 7.04
C TRP A 809 2.06 13.14 7.59
N GLU A 810 1.58 11.89 7.69
CA GLU A 810 2.29 10.77 8.29
C GLU A 810 2.58 9.65 7.27
N GLY A 811 3.68 8.92 7.45
CA GLY A 811 3.94 7.64 6.76
C GLY A 811 4.13 7.69 5.22
N VAL A 812 4.48 8.83 4.64
CA VAL A 812 4.78 8.98 3.20
C VAL A 812 6.27 9.24 3.03
N ASP A 813 6.93 8.45 2.19
CA ASP A 813 8.34 8.64 1.84
C ASP A 813 8.45 9.34 0.47
N VAL A 814 8.83 10.64 0.46
CA VAL A 814 9.14 11.40 -0.75
C VAL A 814 10.64 11.70 -0.74
N PRO A 815 11.45 11.22 -1.67
CA PRO A 815 12.87 11.57 -1.75
C PRO A 815 13.09 13.08 -1.89
N GLY A 816 14.14 13.62 -1.28
CA GLY A 816 14.40 15.05 -1.16
C GLY A 816 14.48 15.81 -2.50
N GLU A 817 15.09 15.21 -3.53
CA GLU A 817 15.17 15.82 -4.87
C GLU A 817 13.80 16.00 -5.56
N ALA A 818 12.79 15.26 -5.13
CA ALA A 818 11.45 15.31 -5.69
C ALA A 818 10.54 16.36 -5.01
N LEU A 819 11.03 17.14 -4.03
CA LEU A 819 10.20 18.07 -3.26
C LEU A 819 10.90 19.44 -3.07
N SER A 820 10.38 20.46 -3.75
CA SER A 820 10.89 21.84 -3.66
C SER A 820 10.16 22.68 -2.59
N ALA A 821 8.86 22.43 -2.39
CA ALA A 821 8.04 23.18 -1.44
C ALA A 821 7.04 22.29 -0.69
N VAL A 822 6.85 22.57 0.60
CA VAL A 822 5.74 22.05 1.40
C VAL A 822 4.91 23.23 1.89
N ILE A 823 3.63 23.28 1.54
CA ILE A 823 2.69 24.33 1.88
C ILE A 823 1.70 23.83 2.92
N VAL A 824 1.71 24.43 4.09
CA VAL A 824 0.77 24.16 5.18
C VAL A 824 -0.37 25.17 5.12
N VAL A 825 -1.53 24.76 4.61
CA VAL A 825 -2.70 25.64 4.46
C VAL A 825 -3.29 26.00 5.81
N ARG A 826 -3.33 25.05 6.75
CA ARG A 826 -3.80 25.27 8.14
C ARG A 826 -2.97 24.43 9.09
N LEU A 827 -2.73 24.94 10.30
CA LEU A 827 -2.08 24.19 11.37
C LEU A 827 -2.84 22.88 11.64
N PRO A 828 -2.14 21.73 11.74
CA PRO A 828 -2.73 20.39 11.68
C PRO A 828 -3.41 19.93 12.98
N PHE A 829 -4.30 20.77 13.52
CA PHE A 829 -5.15 20.42 14.64
C PHE A 829 -6.21 19.41 14.21
N SER A 830 -6.44 18.38 15.05
CA SER A 830 -7.59 17.48 14.91
C SER A 830 -8.89 18.28 15.04
N SER A 831 -9.94 17.87 14.31
CA SER A 831 -11.24 18.47 14.43
C SER A 831 -11.81 18.22 15.83
N PRO A 832 -12.33 19.24 16.53
CA PRO A 832 -13.02 19.05 17.81
C PRO A 832 -14.23 18.10 17.72
N ASP A 833 -14.79 17.95 16.52
CA ASP A 833 -15.94 17.07 16.25
C ASP A 833 -15.53 15.63 15.91
N GLU A 834 -14.23 15.35 15.78
CA GLU A 834 -13.74 13.99 15.55
C GLU A 834 -14.05 13.12 16.78
N PRO A 835 -14.82 12.01 16.64
CA PRO A 835 -15.37 11.29 17.79
C PRO A 835 -14.35 10.85 18.82
N ILE A 836 -13.22 10.27 18.38
CA ILE A 836 -12.18 9.81 19.31
C ILE A 836 -11.47 10.97 20.02
N PHE A 837 -11.20 12.05 19.29
CA PHE A 837 -10.62 13.26 19.88
C PHE A 837 -11.58 13.88 20.90
N LYS A 838 -12.86 13.99 20.56
CA LYS A 838 -13.90 14.50 21.44
C LYS A 838 -14.01 13.70 22.74
N THR A 839 -14.06 12.36 22.63
CA THR A 839 -14.13 11.46 23.81
C THR A 839 -12.90 11.60 24.70
N ARG A 840 -11.68 11.67 24.10
CA ARG A 840 -10.45 11.91 24.87
C ARG A 840 -10.46 13.26 25.58
N ALA A 841 -10.87 14.31 24.88
CA ALA A 841 -10.93 15.66 25.41
C ALA A 841 -11.95 15.78 26.56
N GLU A 842 -13.12 15.15 26.44
CA GLU A 842 -14.14 15.09 27.49
C GLU A 842 -13.62 14.36 28.74
N LYS A 843 -12.96 13.20 28.58
CA LYS A 843 -12.38 12.41 29.67
C LYS A 843 -11.30 13.22 30.40
N MET A 844 -10.42 13.92 29.68
CA MET A 844 -9.42 14.82 30.29
C MET A 844 -10.04 16.00 31.04
N THR A 845 -11.06 16.63 30.46
CA THR A 845 -11.76 17.75 31.08
C THR A 845 -12.44 17.31 32.37
N ALA A 846 -13.05 16.13 32.40
CA ALA A 846 -13.63 15.53 33.61
C ALA A 846 -12.58 15.29 34.71
N GLN A 847 -11.32 15.07 34.35
CA GLN A 847 -10.19 14.94 35.27
C GLN A 847 -9.56 16.30 35.66
N GLY A 848 -10.11 17.43 35.18
CA GLY A 848 -9.58 18.77 35.41
C GLY A 848 -8.34 19.12 34.60
N ILE A 849 -8.04 18.34 33.54
CA ILE A 849 -6.91 18.54 32.65
C ILE A 849 -7.35 19.37 31.44
N ASN A 850 -6.58 20.41 31.09
CA ASN A 850 -6.83 21.18 29.88
C ASN A 850 -6.49 20.36 28.63
N SER A 851 -7.52 19.87 27.92
CA SER A 851 -7.38 19.03 26.73
C SER A 851 -6.67 19.71 25.56
N PHE A 852 -6.72 21.06 25.46
CA PHE A 852 -5.99 21.77 24.42
C PHE A 852 -4.48 21.64 24.61
N SER A 853 -3.97 21.94 25.81
CA SER A 853 -2.53 21.90 26.09
C SER A 853 -1.98 20.48 26.29
N ALA A 854 -2.82 19.56 26.78
CA ALA A 854 -2.39 18.19 27.07
C ALA A 854 -2.52 17.22 25.87
N LEU A 855 -3.39 17.52 24.87
CA LEU A 855 -3.68 16.63 23.75
C LEU A 855 -3.58 17.37 22.40
N ALA A 856 -4.43 18.39 22.16
CA ALA A 856 -4.59 19.00 20.84
C ALA A 856 -3.30 19.64 20.32
N LEU A 857 -2.64 20.44 21.15
CA LEU A 857 -1.44 21.18 20.76
C LEU A 857 -0.23 20.24 20.54
N PRO A 858 0.08 19.30 21.43
CA PRO A 858 1.15 18.33 21.19
C PRO A 858 0.97 17.48 19.93
N GLU A 859 -0.24 16.95 19.66
CA GLU A 859 -0.51 16.21 18.43
C GLU A 859 -0.31 17.06 17.18
N ALA A 860 -0.80 18.32 17.20
CA ALA A 860 -0.63 19.22 16.07
C ALA A 860 0.85 19.56 15.82
N ILE A 861 1.65 19.78 16.88
CA ILE A 861 3.10 20.03 16.77
C ILE A 861 3.82 18.83 16.16
N LEU A 862 3.51 17.60 16.58
CA LEU A 862 4.14 16.40 16.02
C LEU A 862 3.85 16.26 14.52
N ARG A 863 2.58 16.44 14.10
CA ARG A 863 2.21 16.42 12.68
C ARG A 863 2.94 17.51 11.88
N PHE A 864 3.03 18.72 12.44
CA PHE A 864 3.74 19.85 11.81
C PHE A 864 5.22 19.53 11.58
N ARG A 865 5.91 18.97 12.59
CA ARG A 865 7.29 18.47 12.46
C ARG A 865 7.44 17.36 11.41
N GLN A 866 6.48 16.44 11.35
CA GLN A 866 6.47 15.37 10.36
C GLN A 866 6.30 15.94 8.94
N GLY A 867 5.46 16.96 8.77
CA GLY A 867 5.32 17.70 7.51
C GLY A 867 6.62 18.35 7.06
N PHE A 868 7.31 19.02 8.00
CA PHE A 868 8.63 19.60 7.74
C PHE A 868 9.70 18.54 7.40
N GLY A 869 9.70 17.43 8.11
CA GLY A 869 10.65 16.32 7.90
C GLY A 869 10.55 15.65 6.50
N ARG A 870 9.55 16.02 5.68
CA ARG A 870 9.44 15.59 4.28
C ARG A 870 10.38 16.36 3.37
N LEU A 871 10.68 17.62 3.72
CA LEU A 871 11.38 18.55 2.86
C LEU A 871 12.88 18.27 2.77
N ILE A 872 13.54 17.94 3.88
CA ILE A 872 15.00 17.76 3.96
C ILE A 872 15.31 16.37 4.50
N ARG A 873 16.04 15.57 3.72
CA ARG A 873 16.47 14.20 4.04
C ARG A 873 17.96 14.01 3.99
N SER A 874 18.61 14.79 3.14
CA SER A 874 20.08 14.86 3.00
C SER A 874 20.55 16.29 3.22
N ALA A 875 21.84 16.48 3.49
CA ALA A 875 22.42 17.82 3.66
C ALA A 875 22.47 18.60 2.34
N GLU A 876 22.30 17.91 1.22
CA GLU A 876 22.31 18.44 -0.14
C GLU A 876 20.91 18.93 -0.58
N ASP A 877 19.85 18.52 0.11
CA ASP A 877 18.46 18.90 -0.23
C ASP A 877 18.21 20.37 0.03
N ARG A 878 17.42 20.98 -0.84
CA ARG A 878 16.96 22.37 -0.72
C ARG A 878 15.44 22.45 -0.85
N GLY A 879 14.81 23.24 -0.01
CA GLY A 879 13.36 23.42 -0.11
C GLY A 879 12.80 24.46 0.84
N VAL A 880 11.58 24.89 0.56
CA VAL A 880 10.85 25.88 1.32
C VAL A 880 9.65 25.27 2.04
N PHE A 881 9.50 25.61 3.31
CA PHE A 881 8.33 25.25 4.13
C PHE A 881 7.49 26.49 4.34
N ILE A 882 6.27 26.52 3.83
CA ILE A 882 5.41 27.70 3.79
C ILE A 882 4.20 27.48 4.66
N VAL A 883 3.90 28.43 5.54
CA VAL A 883 2.73 28.40 6.44
C VAL A 883 1.80 29.56 6.10
N LEU A 884 0.59 29.20 5.64
CA LEU A 884 -0.47 30.17 5.28
C LEU A 884 -1.40 30.49 6.45
N ASP A 885 -1.31 29.76 7.56
CA ASP A 885 -2.18 29.92 8.72
C ASP A 885 -1.63 30.99 9.69
N ARG A 886 -2.25 32.17 9.71
CA ARG A 886 -1.85 33.27 10.57
C ARG A 886 -1.94 33.02 12.09
N ARG A 887 -2.59 31.91 12.51
CA ARG A 887 -2.63 31.50 13.91
C ARG A 887 -1.24 31.20 14.46
N ILE A 888 -0.26 30.86 13.62
CA ILE A 888 1.14 30.65 14.02
C ILE A 888 1.76 31.95 14.61
N GLU A 889 1.28 33.11 14.24
CA GLU A 889 1.74 34.42 14.77
C GLU A 889 0.78 35.02 15.76
N SER A 890 -0.53 34.98 15.46
CA SER A 890 -1.55 35.69 16.21
C SER A 890 -1.95 35.01 17.53
N LYS A 891 -1.54 33.75 17.75
CA LYS A 891 -1.86 32.99 18.96
C LYS A 891 -0.60 32.66 19.76
N SER A 892 -0.71 32.70 21.10
CA SER A 892 0.39 32.43 22.02
C SER A 892 1.04 31.02 21.83
N TYR A 893 0.30 30.06 21.37
CA TYR A 893 0.81 28.70 21.11
C TYR A 893 1.59 28.59 19.78
N GLY A 894 1.53 29.59 18.90
CA GLY A 894 2.19 29.52 17.59
C GLY A 894 3.70 29.41 17.68
N GLU A 895 4.31 30.06 18.70
CA GLU A 895 5.74 29.98 18.95
C GLU A 895 6.21 28.54 19.26
N GLU A 896 5.35 27.69 19.83
CA GLU A 896 5.69 26.28 20.11
C GLU A 896 5.86 25.47 18.82
N PHE A 897 5.11 25.78 17.75
CA PHE A 897 5.32 25.19 16.43
C PHE A 897 6.70 25.56 15.86
N ILE A 898 7.06 26.83 15.95
CA ILE A 898 8.34 27.34 15.46
C ILE A 898 9.50 26.71 16.25
N ARG A 899 9.41 26.69 17.59
CA ARG A 899 10.42 26.08 18.47
C ARG A 899 10.55 24.56 18.30
N SER A 900 9.55 23.91 17.73
CA SER A 900 9.58 22.47 17.49
C SER A 900 10.41 22.09 16.26
N LEU A 901 10.72 23.02 15.37
CA LEU A 901 11.54 22.81 14.19
C LEU A 901 13.03 22.91 14.55
N PRO A 902 13.91 22.28 13.74
CA PRO A 902 15.34 22.51 13.87
C PRO A 902 15.71 23.98 13.59
N THR A 903 16.95 24.34 13.88
CA THR A 903 17.45 25.71 13.62
C THR A 903 17.52 25.94 12.11
N ILE A 904 16.60 26.74 11.58
CA ILE A 904 16.48 27.11 10.16
C ILE A 904 16.27 28.61 10.01
N SER A 905 16.47 29.14 8.80
CA SER A 905 16.11 30.52 8.45
C SER A 905 14.59 30.67 8.43
N ILE A 906 14.08 31.67 9.18
CA ILE A 906 12.65 31.98 9.30
C ILE A 906 12.42 33.38 8.76
N LYS A 907 11.50 33.52 7.80
CA LYS A 907 11.07 34.80 7.25
C LYS A 907 9.58 34.96 7.42
N LYS A 908 9.19 36.14 7.86
CA LYS A 908 7.79 36.59 7.99
C LYS A 908 7.62 37.72 6.99
N VAL A 909 6.86 37.49 5.96
CA VAL A 909 6.78 38.38 4.79
C VAL A 909 5.40 38.31 4.14
N SER A 910 5.09 39.29 3.27
CA SER A 910 3.94 39.21 2.39
C SER A 910 4.08 38.06 1.36
N LEU A 911 2.98 37.66 0.70
CA LEU A 911 3.01 36.66 -0.36
C LEU A 911 3.94 37.09 -1.51
N GLU A 912 3.86 38.37 -1.91
CA GLU A 912 4.69 38.93 -2.99
C GLU A 912 6.18 38.87 -2.64
N ASP A 913 6.57 39.33 -1.42
CA ASP A 913 7.96 39.29 -0.94
C ASP A 913 8.47 37.84 -0.81
N MET A 914 7.60 36.92 -0.39
CA MET A 914 7.95 35.49 -0.31
C MET A 914 8.31 34.93 -1.69
N VAL A 915 7.52 35.22 -2.71
CA VAL A 915 7.76 34.77 -4.10
C VAL A 915 9.09 35.31 -4.62
N LEU A 916 9.37 36.60 -4.43
CA LEU A 916 10.64 37.23 -4.80
C LEU A 916 11.84 36.64 -4.05
N ASP A 917 11.68 36.38 -2.76
CA ASP A 917 12.71 35.74 -1.93
C ASP A 917 13.02 34.29 -2.38
N ILE A 918 12.00 33.54 -2.77
CA ILE A 918 12.15 32.16 -3.27
C ILE A 918 12.86 32.20 -4.63
N GLU A 919 12.45 33.07 -5.52
CA GLU A 919 13.06 33.22 -6.86
C GLU A 919 14.54 33.57 -6.74
N HIS A 920 14.91 34.56 -5.94
CA HIS A 920 16.30 34.92 -5.66
C HIS A 920 17.09 33.74 -5.11
N TRP A 921 16.53 33.03 -4.14
CA TRP A 921 17.22 31.92 -3.49
C TRP A 921 17.46 30.72 -4.40
N TYR A 922 16.53 30.43 -5.33
CA TYR A 922 16.74 29.36 -6.32
C TYR A 922 17.76 29.79 -7.38
N ASN A 923 17.75 31.06 -7.80
CA ASN A 923 18.66 31.60 -8.82
C ASN A 923 20.11 31.75 -8.33
N GLU A 924 20.37 31.90 -7.05
CA GLU A 924 21.74 31.96 -6.46
C GLU A 924 22.56 30.68 -6.70
N LYS A 925 21.99 29.66 -7.33
CA LYS A 925 22.65 28.36 -7.61
C LYS A 925 22.79 28.06 -9.12
N ALA A 926 22.17 28.83 -10.00
CA ALA A 926 22.38 28.78 -11.45
C ALA A 926 23.62 29.63 -11.82
#